data_d796332f78d249ef0aba8fb5f37ec3d7
#
_entry.id   d796332f78d249ef0aba8fb5f37ec3d7
#
_cell.length_a   1.000
_cell.length_b   1.000
_cell.length_c   1.000
_cell.angle_alpha   90.00
_cell.angle_beta   90.00
_cell.angle_gamma   90.00
#
_symmetry.space_group_name_H-M   'P 1'
#
loop_
_entity.id
_entity.type
_entity.pdbx_description
1 polymer ?
#
loop_
_entity_poly.entity_id
_entity_poly.type
_entity_poly.pdbx_seq_one_letter_code
_entity_poly.pdbx_strand_id
1 'polypeptide(L)'
;MKTLKYTALLILIVSQSIFSQVVEGNVDNLPVKEYTLTIREEVVNKAGVAVKGMTVNGSIPGPVLEFTEGEYAIIHVKNEMKEETSVHWHGIILPNFYDGVPYLSTPPIKPGQTLKYEFAIKQAGTYWYHSHTMLQEQSGVFGSIVIHPKKETLVYDKELVLMLSDWTNEKPMNVLRTLKRGSEWYQIKKGTATPLNRVIARGAVGAQLNFWRQRMVGADIADIYYPAFLINGKQSVEYPDFKPGEKVRVRVIDGAASTSFWMTFGGEDPVLVSADGHDVVPVVKNKTFIGIAEAYDFIVTIPQDGKIEYRITAQDGSGTASAFLGSGKILAAPVVPRPDKIGMMQKMAKMDMKMGAHALKYRPKKDERFKIKNEYGMQMDMSKDSKMKEMKMDDMKHKQMDMPKDSAKEGMEMDHSKMEGMKMEGMQEEAVKADSAKKDSVEGEMKMEGMDLFSEYNYDYLRSPVKTNYSADAPVKEILLNLTGNMQRYIWSMNGVPLAETDKIKIEGGQVTRITLNNLTMMHHPMHLHGHFFRVINKNGEYSPLKHTVNVPPMGNVTIEFYGSEYGDWFFHCHILYHMMSGMARVISYDTPRDTRMKGFPVSELVAETNRYYSWGMVDAASHFTALQLTASNLRNQFNVSMEYGWNKNLEGEVTYERYLHDYLRVFGGVNIENEKEDSFDTFKTTAVVGIRYLTPYLFNLDARIDNELRPRIALGRSVMVFPKFSVFGYYEYKLDLGLVNDLPVAKDYTSDTVWSAGVEYMFSKNVSVMGSYDNRFGAGGGLSVRF
;
A
#
# COMPACT_ATOMS: atom_id res chain seq x y z
N MET A 1 1.22 -63.84 5.91
CA MET A 1 1.61 -62.47 6.41
C MET A 1 2.41 -61.62 5.42
N LYS A 2 2.99 -62.14 4.34
CA LYS A 2 3.70 -61.30 3.34
C LYS A 2 2.77 -60.73 2.24
N THR A 3 1.68 -61.37 1.93
CA THR A 3 0.68 -60.90 0.95
C THR A 3 -0.17 -59.73 1.42
N LEU A 4 -0.40 -59.59 2.73
CA LEU A 4 -1.18 -58.48 3.30
C LEU A 4 -0.41 -57.13 3.29
N LYS A 5 0.95 -57.16 3.29
CA LYS A 5 1.78 -55.95 3.22
C LYS A 5 1.85 -55.33 1.82
N TYR A 6 1.74 -56.15 0.78
CA TYR A 6 1.76 -55.66 -0.59
C TYR A 6 0.40 -55.08 -1.02
N THR A 7 -0.69 -55.61 -0.48
CA THR A 7 -2.03 -55.04 -0.75
C THR A 7 -2.24 -53.70 -0.06
N ALA A 8 -1.72 -53.53 1.16
CA ALA A 8 -1.76 -52.25 1.86
C ALA A 8 -0.83 -51.17 1.18
N LEU A 9 0.30 -51.61 0.60
CA LEU A 9 1.20 -50.70 -0.13
C LEU A 9 0.61 -50.31 -1.49
N LEU A 10 -0.11 -51.19 -2.16
CA LEU A 10 -0.80 -50.89 -3.42
C LEU A 10 -2.02 -49.97 -3.20
N ILE A 11 -2.73 -50.11 -2.07
CA ILE A 11 -3.83 -49.20 -1.69
C ILE A 11 -3.28 -47.81 -1.31
N LEU A 12 -2.11 -47.70 -0.67
CA LEU A 12 -1.46 -46.42 -0.36
C LEU A 12 -0.92 -45.71 -1.62
N ILE A 13 -0.44 -46.47 -2.62
CA ILE A 13 0.05 -45.91 -3.88
C ILE A 13 -1.12 -45.45 -4.77
N VAL A 14 -2.26 -46.17 -4.72
CA VAL A 14 -3.48 -45.81 -5.46
C VAL A 14 -4.18 -44.62 -4.78
N SER A 15 -4.09 -44.46 -3.44
CA SER A 15 -4.70 -43.31 -2.75
C SER A 15 -3.90 -42.01 -2.91
N GLN A 16 -2.60 -42.08 -3.27
CA GLN A 16 -1.82 -40.87 -3.59
C GLN A 16 -1.96 -40.40 -5.05
N SER A 17 -2.53 -41.25 -5.92
CA SER A 17 -2.74 -40.90 -7.34
C SER A 17 -4.13 -40.30 -7.63
N ILE A 18 -5.01 -40.18 -6.65
CA ILE A 18 -6.39 -39.68 -6.85
C ILE A 18 -6.53 -38.20 -6.50
N PHE A 19 -5.50 -37.54 -5.93
CA PHE A 19 -5.55 -36.14 -5.56
C PHE A 19 -4.92 -35.17 -6.58
N SER A 20 -4.83 -35.55 -7.84
CA SER A 20 -4.30 -34.68 -8.89
C SER A 20 -5.17 -34.67 -10.14
N GLN A 21 -6.46 -34.55 -9.99
CA GLN A 21 -7.33 -34.10 -11.06
C GLN A 21 -8.39 -33.19 -10.44
N VAL A 22 -8.12 -31.87 -10.49
CA VAL A 22 -9.20 -30.90 -10.65
C VAL A 22 -9.98 -31.40 -11.84
N VAL A 23 -11.26 -31.75 -11.64
CA VAL A 23 -12.16 -32.08 -12.72
C VAL A 23 -12.23 -30.84 -13.62
N GLU A 24 -11.37 -30.77 -14.63
CA GLU A 24 -11.62 -29.95 -15.80
C GLU A 24 -12.92 -30.49 -16.37
N GLY A 25 -14.01 -29.75 -16.16
CA GLY A 25 -15.24 -30.00 -16.87
C GLY A 25 -14.88 -30.02 -18.36
N ASN A 26 -15.51 -30.92 -19.11
CA ASN A 26 -15.24 -31.21 -20.52
C ASN A 26 -15.07 -29.87 -21.29
N VAL A 27 -13.84 -29.44 -21.50
CA VAL A 27 -13.44 -28.15 -22.08
C VAL A 27 -13.73 -28.15 -23.59
N ASP A 28 -13.88 -29.36 -24.17
CA ASP A 28 -13.99 -29.58 -25.63
C ASP A 28 -15.26 -29.00 -26.28
N ASN A 29 -16.21 -28.45 -25.52
CA ASN A 29 -17.45 -27.88 -26.04
C ASN A 29 -17.72 -26.40 -25.64
N LEU A 30 -16.75 -25.70 -25.04
CA LEU A 30 -16.93 -24.30 -24.68
C LEU A 30 -16.66 -23.38 -25.90
N PRO A 31 -17.47 -22.32 -26.12
CA PRO A 31 -17.14 -21.31 -27.13
C PRO A 31 -15.78 -20.71 -26.86
N VAL A 32 -14.92 -20.67 -27.88
CA VAL A 32 -13.57 -20.12 -27.77
C VAL A 32 -13.55 -18.65 -28.12
N LYS A 33 -12.95 -17.85 -27.26
CA LYS A 33 -12.65 -16.43 -27.51
C LYS A 33 -11.15 -16.23 -27.49
N GLU A 34 -10.60 -15.71 -28.59
CA GLU A 34 -9.15 -15.60 -28.79
C GLU A 34 -8.72 -14.14 -28.94
N TYR A 35 -7.62 -13.77 -28.25
CA TYR A 35 -6.98 -12.46 -28.32
C TYR A 35 -5.47 -12.57 -28.50
N THR A 36 -4.89 -11.54 -29.11
CA THR A 36 -3.44 -11.32 -29.15
C THR A 36 -3.11 -9.97 -28.53
N LEU A 37 -2.28 -9.97 -27.49
CA LEU A 37 -1.73 -8.78 -26.86
C LEU A 37 -0.25 -8.64 -27.21
N THR A 38 0.11 -7.60 -27.95
CA THR A 38 1.50 -7.30 -28.29
C THR A 38 2.00 -6.17 -27.41
N ILE A 39 3.02 -6.44 -26.60
CA ILE A 39 3.61 -5.46 -25.68
C ILE A 39 4.86 -4.87 -26.34
N ARG A 40 4.92 -3.52 -26.43
CA ARG A 40 5.99 -2.77 -27.08
C ARG A 40 6.43 -1.57 -26.26
N GLU A 41 7.69 -1.18 -26.42
CA GLU A 41 8.19 0.13 -25.95
C GLU A 41 7.99 1.16 -27.05
N GLU A 42 7.18 2.19 -26.79
CA GLU A 42 6.84 3.24 -27.76
C GLU A 42 6.94 4.63 -27.13
N VAL A 43 7.06 5.67 -27.95
CA VAL A 43 7.01 7.05 -27.47
C VAL A 43 5.56 7.48 -27.30
N VAL A 44 5.20 7.88 -26.10
CA VAL A 44 3.85 8.32 -25.72
C VAL A 44 3.89 9.70 -25.07
N ASN A 45 2.79 10.44 -25.18
CA ASN A 45 2.61 11.71 -24.47
C ASN A 45 1.28 11.69 -23.70
N LYS A 46 1.35 11.52 -22.38
CA LYS A 46 0.19 11.48 -21.49
C LYS A 46 0.08 12.71 -20.57
N ALA A 47 1.20 13.43 -20.41
CA ALA A 47 1.30 14.55 -19.48
C ALA A 47 2.17 15.69 -20.05
N GLY A 48 1.96 16.02 -21.32
CA GLY A 48 2.61 17.15 -21.99
C GLY A 48 4.06 16.93 -22.41
N VAL A 49 4.66 15.78 -22.10
CA VAL A 49 6.04 15.44 -22.44
C VAL A 49 6.06 14.08 -23.13
N ALA A 50 6.76 14.00 -24.27
CA ALA A 50 6.99 12.74 -24.97
C ALA A 50 8.04 11.89 -24.23
N VAL A 51 7.64 10.71 -23.77
CA VAL A 51 8.51 9.77 -23.04
C VAL A 51 8.29 8.35 -23.56
N LYS A 52 9.22 7.47 -23.26
CA LYS A 52 9.06 6.05 -23.51
C LYS A 52 8.04 5.46 -22.53
N GLY A 53 7.01 4.83 -23.09
CA GLY A 53 6.03 4.02 -22.38
C GLY A 53 5.98 2.62 -22.96
N MET A 54 5.26 1.74 -22.29
CA MET A 54 5.04 0.36 -22.72
C MET A 54 3.58 0.24 -23.11
N THR A 55 3.31 0.04 -24.41
CA THR A 55 1.95 -0.06 -24.94
C THR A 55 1.52 -1.52 -25.06
N VAL A 56 0.22 -1.76 -24.96
CA VAL A 56 -0.41 -3.01 -25.33
C VAL A 56 -1.24 -2.76 -26.59
N ASN A 57 -0.90 -3.41 -27.69
CA ASN A 57 -1.49 -3.18 -29.01
C ASN A 57 -1.47 -1.70 -29.44
N GLY A 58 -0.38 -0.96 -29.09
CA GLY A 58 -0.17 0.45 -29.47
C GLY A 58 -0.94 1.47 -28.63
N SER A 59 -1.55 1.08 -27.50
CA SER A 59 -2.30 1.99 -26.63
C SER A 59 -1.96 1.85 -25.15
N ILE A 60 -2.26 2.89 -24.37
CA ILE A 60 -2.26 2.92 -22.88
C ILE A 60 -3.54 3.66 -22.46
N PRO A 61 -4.44 2.99 -21.73
CA PRO A 61 -4.48 1.56 -21.47
C PRO A 61 -4.55 0.73 -22.73
N GLY A 62 -4.22 -0.56 -22.63
CA GLY A 62 -4.40 -1.55 -23.67
C GLY A 62 -5.89 -1.81 -23.97
N PRO A 63 -6.21 -2.68 -24.95
CA PRO A 63 -7.58 -2.95 -25.36
C PRO A 63 -8.40 -3.55 -24.23
N VAL A 64 -9.72 -3.32 -24.25
CA VAL A 64 -10.68 -4.04 -23.42
C VAL A 64 -10.80 -5.46 -23.96
N LEU A 65 -10.65 -6.45 -23.08
CA LEU A 65 -10.95 -7.85 -23.41
C LEU A 65 -12.37 -8.17 -22.96
N GLU A 66 -13.21 -8.59 -23.89
CA GLU A 66 -14.61 -8.92 -23.62
C GLU A 66 -14.83 -10.41 -23.72
N PHE A 67 -15.42 -10.99 -22.68
CA PHE A 67 -15.79 -12.40 -22.61
C PHE A 67 -17.24 -12.55 -22.14
N THR A 68 -17.76 -13.77 -22.31
CA THR A 68 -19.00 -14.21 -21.69
C THR A 68 -18.71 -15.37 -20.74
N GLU A 69 -19.36 -15.39 -19.61
CA GLU A 69 -19.28 -16.52 -18.66
C GLU A 69 -19.56 -17.85 -19.36
N GLY A 70 -18.66 -18.81 -19.23
CA GLY A 70 -18.73 -20.12 -19.89
C GLY A 70 -18.00 -20.17 -21.23
N GLU A 71 -17.31 -19.10 -21.65
CA GLU A 71 -16.36 -19.17 -22.77
C GLU A 71 -15.02 -19.76 -22.32
N TYR A 72 -14.23 -20.17 -23.31
CA TYR A 72 -12.83 -20.58 -23.12
C TYR A 72 -11.92 -19.49 -23.69
N ALA A 73 -11.18 -18.83 -22.81
CA ALA A 73 -10.25 -17.80 -23.22
C ALA A 73 -8.94 -18.38 -23.74
N ILE A 74 -8.48 -17.89 -24.89
CA ILE A 74 -7.14 -18.12 -25.41
C ILE A 74 -6.51 -16.74 -25.65
N ILE A 75 -5.40 -16.46 -24.94
CA ILE A 75 -4.76 -15.16 -25.04
C ILE A 75 -3.28 -15.33 -25.33
N HIS A 76 -2.85 -14.85 -26.48
CA HIS A 76 -1.44 -14.85 -26.88
C HIS A 76 -0.81 -13.52 -26.46
N VAL A 77 0.11 -13.56 -25.51
CA VAL A 77 0.88 -12.38 -25.10
C VAL A 77 2.24 -12.42 -25.78
N LYS A 78 2.46 -11.51 -26.70
CA LYS A 78 3.69 -11.36 -27.48
C LYS A 78 4.55 -10.25 -26.90
N ASN A 79 5.78 -10.57 -26.55
CA ASN A 79 6.75 -9.59 -26.08
C ASN A 79 7.65 -9.09 -27.23
N GLU A 80 7.46 -7.86 -27.66
CA GLU A 80 8.31 -7.19 -28.65
C GLU A 80 9.24 -6.16 -28.00
N MET A 81 9.39 -6.19 -26.68
CA MET A 81 10.35 -5.37 -25.93
C MET A 81 11.74 -6.02 -25.89
N LYS A 82 12.71 -5.29 -25.32
CA LYS A 82 14.09 -5.77 -25.10
C LYS A 82 14.28 -6.46 -23.73
N GLU A 83 13.31 -6.39 -22.86
CA GLU A 83 13.29 -6.97 -21.53
C GLU A 83 12.14 -7.95 -21.40
N GLU A 84 12.19 -8.85 -20.43
CA GLU A 84 11.11 -9.79 -20.17
C GLU A 84 9.87 -9.08 -19.65
N THR A 85 8.72 -9.70 -19.83
CA THR A 85 7.42 -9.22 -19.35
C THR A 85 6.56 -10.37 -18.84
N SER A 86 5.41 -10.04 -18.28
CA SER A 86 4.36 -10.97 -17.89
C SER A 86 3.01 -10.26 -17.95
N VAL A 87 1.92 -11.02 -17.90
CA VAL A 87 0.57 -10.48 -17.73
C VAL A 87 -0.16 -11.30 -16.69
N HIS A 88 -0.64 -10.62 -15.65
CA HIS A 88 -1.54 -11.15 -14.65
C HIS A 88 -2.99 -10.78 -14.99
N TRP A 89 -3.90 -11.71 -14.77
CA TRP A 89 -5.34 -11.58 -14.99
C TRP A 89 -6.02 -11.29 -13.65
N HIS A 90 -6.05 -10.03 -13.28
CA HIS A 90 -6.41 -9.58 -11.96
C HIS A 90 -7.88 -9.87 -11.62
N GLY A 91 -8.10 -10.64 -10.56
CA GLY A 91 -9.42 -11.01 -10.07
C GLY A 91 -10.06 -12.19 -10.81
N ILE A 92 -9.36 -12.84 -11.74
CA ILE A 92 -9.86 -14.01 -12.46
C ILE A 92 -9.50 -15.29 -11.74
N ILE A 93 -10.47 -16.19 -11.55
CA ILE A 93 -10.26 -17.55 -11.04
C ILE A 93 -9.83 -18.44 -12.20
N LEU A 94 -8.58 -18.88 -12.16
CA LEU A 94 -7.94 -19.61 -13.24
C LEU A 94 -6.91 -20.61 -12.69
N PRO A 95 -6.44 -21.59 -13.49
CA PRO A 95 -5.37 -22.49 -13.07
C PRO A 95 -4.09 -21.71 -12.71
N ASN A 96 -3.48 -22.05 -11.58
CA ASN A 96 -2.33 -21.34 -11.01
C ASN A 96 -1.19 -21.06 -12.02
N PHE A 97 -0.93 -21.99 -12.96
CA PHE A 97 0.09 -21.78 -13.99
C PHE A 97 -0.16 -20.56 -14.88
N TYR A 98 -1.41 -20.18 -15.11
CA TYR A 98 -1.78 -19.05 -15.95
C TYR A 98 -2.01 -17.73 -15.18
N ASP A 99 -1.72 -17.70 -13.88
CA ASP A 99 -1.90 -16.53 -13.02
C ASP A 99 -1.07 -15.31 -13.44
N GLY A 100 0.09 -15.53 -14.05
CA GLY A 100 0.88 -14.46 -14.66
C GLY A 100 1.95 -13.83 -13.77
N VAL A 101 2.17 -14.34 -12.55
CA VAL A 101 3.28 -13.87 -11.71
C VAL A 101 4.58 -14.57 -12.13
N PRO A 102 5.56 -13.83 -12.70
CA PRO A 102 6.80 -14.42 -13.19
C PRO A 102 7.56 -15.08 -12.04
N TYR A 103 8.21 -16.20 -12.35
CA TYR A 103 9.02 -17.00 -11.40
C TYR A 103 8.23 -17.63 -10.24
N LEU A 104 6.96 -17.27 -10.03
CA LEU A 104 6.11 -17.90 -9.01
C LEU A 104 5.18 -18.94 -9.64
N SER A 105 4.24 -18.50 -10.43
CA SER A 105 3.20 -19.32 -11.05
C SER A 105 3.42 -19.53 -12.56
N THR A 106 3.97 -18.51 -13.24
CA THR A 106 4.06 -18.43 -14.70
C THR A 106 5.50 -18.14 -15.14
N PRO A 107 6.01 -18.70 -16.26
CA PRO A 107 7.31 -18.31 -16.81
C PRO A 107 7.28 -16.84 -17.28
N PRO A 108 8.37 -16.07 -17.12
CA PRO A 108 8.48 -14.77 -17.74
C PRO A 108 8.49 -14.90 -19.28
N ILE A 109 7.87 -13.94 -19.97
CA ILE A 109 7.86 -13.89 -21.44
C ILE A 109 9.11 -13.13 -21.89
N LYS A 110 10.10 -13.84 -22.40
CA LYS A 110 11.37 -13.26 -22.84
C LYS A 110 11.20 -12.43 -24.13
N PRO A 111 12.14 -11.51 -24.43
CA PRO A 111 12.16 -10.76 -25.68
C PRO A 111 11.93 -11.64 -26.91
N GLY A 112 11.00 -11.25 -27.78
CA GLY A 112 10.63 -11.96 -29.00
C GLY A 112 9.78 -13.23 -28.80
N GLN A 113 9.47 -13.62 -27.57
CA GLN A 113 8.64 -14.79 -27.29
C GLN A 113 7.14 -14.44 -27.19
N THR A 114 6.33 -15.46 -27.37
CA THR A 114 4.89 -15.42 -27.14
C THR A 114 4.53 -16.50 -26.12
N LEU A 115 3.76 -16.14 -25.10
CA LEU A 115 3.17 -17.08 -24.16
C LEU A 115 1.67 -17.16 -24.42
N LYS A 116 1.17 -18.40 -24.53
CA LYS A 116 -0.27 -18.68 -24.64
C LYS A 116 -0.83 -18.90 -23.24
N TYR A 117 -1.83 -18.12 -22.88
CA TYR A 117 -2.67 -18.32 -21.70
C TYR A 117 -3.99 -18.94 -22.18
N GLU A 118 -4.50 -19.93 -21.46
CA GLU A 118 -5.74 -20.58 -21.80
C GLU A 118 -6.46 -21.10 -20.56
N PHE A 119 -7.72 -20.69 -20.40
CA PHE A 119 -8.54 -21.05 -19.25
C PHE A 119 -10.02 -20.84 -19.51
N ALA A 120 -10.86 -21.60 -18.78
CA ALA A 120 -12.30 -21.41 -18.82
C ALA A 120 -12.71 -20.17 -18.00
N ILE A 121 -13.63 -19.37 -18.55
CA ILE A 121 -14.22 -18.20 -17.89
C ILE A 121 -15.38 -18.69 -17.02
N LYS A 122 -15.18 -18.71 -15.69
CA LYS A 122 -16.11 -19.26 -14.69
C LYS A 122 -16.96 -18.22 -13.97
N GLN A 123 -16.78 -16.95 -14.28
CA GLN A 123 -17.32 -15.82 -13.55
C GLN A 123 -17.72 -14.69 -14.49
N ALA A 124 -18.59 -13.79 -14.05
CA ALA A 124 -18.92 -12.55 -14.73
C ALA A 124 -18.43 -11.34 -13.92
N GLY A 125 -18.34 -10.16 -14.52
CA GLY A 125 -17.99 -8.93 -13.82
C GLY A 125 -16.97 -8.05 -14.54
N THR A 126 -16.46 -7.06 -13.81
CA THR A 126 -15.48 -6.07 -14.26
C THR A 126 -14.14 -6.37 -13.62
N TYR A 127 -13.13 -6.60 -14.45
CA TYR A 127 -11.78 -7.01 -14.07
C TYR A 127 -10.76 -6.27 -14.92
N TRP A 128 -9.45 -6.60 -14.75
CA TRP A 128 -8.40 -5.99 -15.55
C TRP A 128 -7.19 -6.92 -15.68
N TYR A 129 -6.25 -6.54 -16.53
CA TYR A 129 -4.98 -7.23 -16.69
C TYR A 129 -3.83 -6.23 -16.61
N HIS A 130 -2.69 -6.66 -16.08
CA HIS A 130 -1.50 -5.82 -16.00
C HIS A 130 -0.21 -6.64 -15.94
N SER A 131 0.93 -6.00 -16.23
CA SER A 131 2.21 -6.66 -16.04
C SER A 131 2.52 -6.85 -14.55
N HIS A 132 3.02 -8.01 -14.22
CA HIS A 132 3.56 -8.32 -12.90
C HIS A 132 5.10 -8.36 -12.88
N THR A 133 5.75 -7.84 -13.94
CA THR A 133 7.21 -7.74 -14.07
C THR A 133 7.67 -6.37 -13.65
N MET A 134 8.44 -6.30 -12.54
CA MET A 134 9.07 -5.07 -12.06
C MET A 134 8.09 -3.87 -11.93
N LEU A 135 8.32 -2.80 -12.68
CA LEU A 135 7.53 -1.55 -12.67
C LEU A 135 6.85 -1.28 -14.02
N GLN A 136 6.58 -2.34 -14.82
CA GLN A 136 6.01 -2.19 -16.16
C GLN A 136 4.56 -1.73 -16.14
N GLU A 137 3.80 -2.03 -15.08
CA GLU A 137 2.46 -1.51 -14.85
C GLU A 137 2.48 0.04 -14.87
N GLN A 138 3.37 0.68 -14.12
CA GLN A 138 3.55 2.14 -14.15
C GLN A 138 3.96 2.66 -15.54
N SER A 139 4.59 1.83 -16.36
CA SER A 139 5.00 2.20 -17.72
C SER A 139 3.89 2.05 -18.76
N GLY A 140 2.73 1.45 -18.40
CA GLY A 140 1.55 1.37 -19.25
C GLY A 140 1.08 -0.03 -19.67
N VAL A 141 1.67 -1.11 -19.12
CA VAL A 141 1.23 -2.48 -19.45
C VAL A 141 0.04 -2.87 -18.60
N PHE A 142 -1.14 -2.39 -18.96
CA PHE A 142 -2.42 -2.72 -18.31
C PHE A 142 -3.60 -2.45 -19.25
N GLY A 143 -4.75 -3.08 -18.97
CA GLY A 143 -6.01 -2.87 -19.68
C GLY A 143 -7.18 -3.57 -18.99
N SER A 144 -8.39 -3.32 -19.45
CA SER A 144 -9.63 -3.78 -18.81
C SER A 144 -10.07 -5.16 -19.33
N ILE A 145 -10.80 -5.90 -18.48
CA ILE A 145 -11.52 -7.12 -18.83
C ILE A 145 -12.97 -6.96 -18.42
N VAL A 146 -13.89 -7.21 -19.33
CA VAL A 146 -15.33 -7.29 -19.07
C VAL A 146 -15.80 -8.70 -19.36
N ILE A 147 -16.43 -9.33 -18.38
CA ILE A 147 -17.02 -10.66 -18.55
C ILE A 147 -18.53 -10.50 -18.36
N HIS A 148 -19.27 -10.70 -19.44
CA HIS A 148 -20.72 -10.66 -19.41
C HIS A 148 -21.29 -11.92 -18.77
N PRO A 149 -22.33 -11.83 -17.93
CA PRO A 149 -23.00 -13.01 -17.41
C PRO A 149 -23.75 -13.73 -18.53
N LYS A 150 -23.96 -15.04 -18.41
CA LYS A 150 -24.83 -15.79 -19.33
C LYS A 150 -26.24 -15.23 -19.41
N LYS A 151 -26.70 -14.64 -18.30
CA LYS A 151 -28.00 -13.99 -18.18
C LYS A 151 -27.81 -12.69 -17.39
N GLU A 152 -27.98 -11.57 -18.09
CA GLU A 152 -27.93 -10.25 -17.44
C GLU A 152 -29.16 -10.09 -16.52
N THR A 153 -28.89 -9.61 -15.31
CA THR A 153 -29.90 -9.35 -14.26
C THR A 153 -30.08 -7.87 -14.00
N LEU A 154 -29.10 -7.03 -14.38
CA LEU A 154 -29.17 -5.58 -14.23
C LEU A 154 -29.84 -4.95 -15.45
N VAL A 155 -30.63 -3.92 -15.23
CA VAL A 155 -31.34 -3.20 -16.29
C VAL A 155 -30.57 -1.90 -16.64
N TYR A 156 -29.97 -1.87 -17.80
CA TYR A 156 -29.29 -0.71 -18.37
C TYR A 156 -29.37 -0.76 -19.92
N ASP A 157 -29.17 0.38 -20.57
CA ASP A 157 -29.28 0.49 -22.03
C ASP A 157 -27.90 0.37 -22.71
N LYS A 158 -26.87 0.91 -22.05
CA LYS A 158 -25.49 0.92 -22.54
C LYS A 158 -24.49 0.72 -21.41
N GLU A 159 -23.26 0.40 -21.76
CA GLU A 159 -22.17 0.35 -20.79
C GLU A 159 -20.96 1.18 -21.22
N LEU A 160 -20.15 1.58 -20.24
CA LEU A 160 -18.94 2.35 -20.44
C LEU A 160 -17.87 1.88 -19.46
N VAL A 161 -16.71 1.49 -19.99
CA VAL A 161 -15.55 1.11 -19.18
C VAL A 161 -14.63 2.31 -18.98
N LEU A 162 -14.35 2.65 -17.75
CA LEU A 162 -13.45 3.72 -17.35
C LEU A 162 -12.26 3.16 -16.57
N MET A 163 -11.10 3.11 -17.22
CA MET A 163 -9.83 2.71 -16.62
C MET A 163 -9.13 3.94 -16.10
N LEU A 164 -8.96 4.01 -14.77
CA LEU A 164 -8.23 5.08 -14.08
C LEU A 164 -6.74 4.75 -14.06
N SER A 165 -5.90 5.76 -14.14
CA SER A 165 -4.46 5.56 -13.97
C SER A 165 -3.76 6.86 -13.56
N ASP A 166 -2.58 6.71 -12.96
CA ASP A 166 -1.62 7.78 -12.74
C ASP A 166 -0.50 7.71 -13.78
N TRP A 167 0.09 8.86 -14.11
CA TRP A 167 1.16 8.92 -15.10
C TRP A 167 2.34 9.75 -14.59
N THR A 168 3.55 9.22 -14.79
CA THR A 168 4.80 9.94 -14.55
C THR A 168 5.63 10.02 -15.83
N ASN A 169 6.27 11.19 -16.07
CA ASN A 169 7.25 11.36 -17.15
C ASN A 169 8.65 10.88 -16.73
N GLU A 170 8.82 10.42 -15.49
CA GLU A 170 10.05 9.84 -15.00
C GLU A 170 10.10 8.33 -15.27
N LYS A 171 11.29 7.78 -15.50
CA LYS A 171 11.44 6.31 -15.51
C LYS A 171 11.04 5.75 -14.15
N PRO A 172 10.15 4.74 -14.06
CA PRO A 172 9.69 4.22 -12.77
C PRO A 172 10.81 3.77 -11.82
N MET A 173 11.91 3.20 -12.35
CA MET A 173 13.09 2.88 -11.56
C MET A 173 13.77 4.11 -10.94
N ASN A 174 13.73 5.27 -11.59
CA ASN A 174 14.26 6.52 -11.02
C ASN A 174 13.33 7.06 -9.92
N VAL A 175 12.02 6.85 -10.08
CA VAL A 175 11.04 7.15 -9.01
C VAL A 175 11.37 6.31 -7.78
N LEU A 176 11.48 4.99 -7.93
CA LEU A 176 11.81 4.08 -6.83
C LEU A 176 13.15 4.43 -6.18
N ARG A 177 14.18 4.73 -6.97
CA ARG A 177 15.48 5.20 -6.47
C ARG A 177 15.37 6.49 -5.64
N THR A 178 14.52 7.44 -6.09
CA THR A 178 14.26 8.68 -5.37
C THR A 178 13.58 8.42 -4.02
N LEU A 179 12.62 7.49 -3.99
CA LEU A 179 11.95 7.05 -2.76
C LEU A 179 12.93 6.34 -1.81
N LYS A 180 13.76 5.43 -2.32
CA LYS A 180 14.81 4.72 -1.54
C LYS A 180 15.85 5.67 -0.95
N ARG A 181 16.13 6.79 -1.61
CA ARG A 181 17.01 7.85 -1.09
C ARG A 181 16.38 8.65 0.05
N GLY A 182 15.07 8.57 0.27
CA GLY A 182 14.37 9.28 1.34
C GLY A 182 14.15 10.77 1.04
N SER A 183 13.88 11.15 -0.21
CA SER A 183 13.68 12.53 -0.62
C SER A 183 12.25 13.01 -0.39
N GLU A 184 12.09 14.19 0.23
CA GLU A 184 10.79 14.86 0.40
C GLU A 184 10.33 15.65 -0.84
N TRP A 185 11.08 15.59 -1.95
CA TRP A 185 10.80 16.38 -3.15
C TRP A 185 9.39 16.21 -3.71
N TYR A 186 8.88 14.97 -3.74
CA TYR A 186 7.54 14.71 -4.27
C TYR A 186 6.45 15.38 -3.41
N GLN A 187 6.59 15.38 -2.11
CA GLN A 187 5.67 16.07 -1.20
C GLN A 187 5.73 17.59 -1.36
N ILE A 188 6.93 18.13 -1.53
CA ILE A 188 7.15 19.56 -1.83
C ILE A 188 6.44 19.92 -3.14
N LYS A 189 6.64 19.13 -4.20
CA LYS A 189 6.08 19.38 -5.53
C LYS A 189 4.56 19.30 -5.55
N LYS A 190 3.97 18.37 -4.81
CA LYS A 190 2.52 18.25 -4.60
C LYS A 190 1.92 19.37 -3.73
N GLY A 191 2.76 20.11 -3.00
CA GLY A 191 2.31 21.08 -2.00
C GLY A 191 1.77 20.43 -0.72
N THR A 192 2.04 19.14 -0.49
CA THR A 192 1.59 18.35 0.67
C THR A 192 2.64 18.25 1.77
N ALA A 193 3.84 18.80 1.59
CA ALA A 193 4.86 18.88 2.62
C ALA A 193 4.38 19.66 3.86
N THR A 194 4.84 19.26 5.04
CA THR A 194 4.51 19.85 6.33
C THR A 194 5.74 20.53 6.95
N PRO A 195 6.30 21.60 6.35
CA PRO A 195 7.45 22.29 6.89
C PRO A 195 7.09 23.00 8.20
N LEU A 196 8.10 23.31 9.04
CA LEU A 196 7.90 23.86 10.39
C LEU A 196 7.07 25.13 10.43
N ASN A 197 7.22 26.04 9.47
CA ASN A 197 6.43 27.26 9.42
C ASN A 197 4.92 26.99 9.37
N ARG A 198 4.47 25.98 8.61
CA ARG A 198 3.06 25.57 8.53
C ARG A 198 2.61 24.89 9.83
N VAL A 199 3.48 24.07 10.41
CA VAL A 199 3.21 23.40 11.70
C VAL A 199 3.05 24.43 12.82
N ILE A 200 3.95 25.43 12.90
CA ILE A 200 3.88 26.52 13.88
C ILE A 200 2.61 27.36 13.67
N ALA A 201 2.33 27.77 12.43
CA ALA A 201 1.13 28.56 12.09
C ALA A 201 -0.19 27.88 12.49
N ARG A 202 -0.20 26.54 12.55
CA ARG A 202 -1.37 25.72 12.93
C ARG A 202 -1.34 25.31 14.42
N GLY A 203 -0.40 25.78 15.24
CA GLY A 203 -0.26 25.39 16.63
C GLY A 203 0.00 23.90 16.84
N ALA A 204 0.64 23.22 15.86
CA ALA A 204 0.80 21.76 15.81
C ALA A 204 2.18 21.27 16.25
N VAL A 205 3.00 22.11 16.90
CA VAL A 205 4.38 21.78 17.30
C VAL A 205 4.44 20.55 18.19
N GLY A 206 3.53 20.45 19.18
CA GLY A 206 3.46 19.27 20.06
C GLY A 206 3.18 17.99 19.29
N ALA A 207 2.25 18.03 18.31
CA ALA A 207 1.98 16.89 17.44
C ALA A 207 3.18 16.51 16.58
N GLN A 208 3.87 17.49 16.00
CA GLN A 208 5.09 17.27 15.22
C GLN A 208 6.21 16.63 16.06
N LEU A 209 6.43 17.12 17.27
CA LEU A 209 7.42 16.54 18.19
C LEU A 209 7.04 15.09 18.58
N ASN A 210 5.75 14.78 18.75
CA ASN A 210 5.30 13.41 19.00
C ASN A 210 5.59 12.49 17.79
N PHE A 211 5.34 12.95 16.56
CA PHE A 211 5.69 12.22 15.34
C PHE A 211 7.20 11.98 15.24
N TRP A 212 8.01 13.05 15.44
CA TRP A 212 9.46 12.92 15.41
C TRP A 212 10.00 11.98 16.47
N ARG A 213 9.44 12.02 17.70
CA ARG A 213 9.78 11.06 18.75
C ARG A 213 9.59 9.62 18.31
N GLN A 214 8.59 9.36 17.48
CA GLN A 214 8.28 8.06 16.90
C GLN A 214 9.01 7.81 15.56
N ARG A 215 9.97 8.65 15.18
CA ARG A 215 10.77 8.59 13.96
C ARG A 215 9.96 8.76 12.66
N MET A 216 8.85 9.49 12.72
CA MET A 216 8.02 9.83 11.57
C MET A 216 8.22 11.30 11.24
N VAL A 217 8.44 11.60 9.96
CA VAL A 217 8.62 12.98 9.49
C VAL A 217 7.32 13.77 9.62
N GLY A 218 6.20 13.16 9.22
CA GLY A 218 4.85 13.71 9.30
C GLY A 218 3.82 12.68 8.85
N ALA A 219 2.56 13.07 8.75
CA ALA A 219 1.53 12.25 8.12
C ALA A 219 1.75 12.20 6.61
N ASP A 220 1.85 11.03 6.04
CA ASP A 220 1.95 10.84 4.59
C ASP A 220 0.73 10.08 4.06
N ILE A 221 0.20 10.51 2.92
CA ILE A 221 -1.02 9.96 2.31
C ILE A 221 -0.69 9.31 0.98
N ALA A 222 0.27 9.86 0.25
CA ALA A 222 0.74 9.35 -1.04
C ALA A 222 2.20 9.74 -1.27
N ASP A 223 2.98 8.82 -1.82
CA ASP A 223 4.44 8.95 -1.92
C ASP A 223 4.89 9.80 -3.09
N ILE A 224 4.25 9.65 -4.26
CA ILE A 224 4.75 10.08 -5.56
C ILE A 224 4.02 11.32 -6.04
N TYR A 225 4.72 12.13 -6.81
CA TYR A 225 4.11 13.19 -7.61
C TYR A 225 3.82 12.68 -9.02
N TYR A 226 2.57 12.81 -9.43
CA TYR A 226 2.13 12.54 -10.79
C TYR A 226 1.74 13.85 -11.49
N PRO A 227 2.30 14.13 -12.69
CA PRO A 227 1.90 15.30 -13.48
C PRO A 227 0.52 15.15 -14.11
N ALA A 228 -0.03 13.94 -14.20
CA ALA A 228 -1.36 13.70 -14.71
C ALA A 228 -2.01 12.47 -14.05
N PHE A 229 -3.33 12.57 -13.80
CA PHE A 229 -4.23 11.47 -13.57
C PHE A 229 -5.10 11.30 -14.80
N LEU A 230 -5.42 10.08 -15.17
CA LEU A 230 -6.01 9.78 -16.46
C LEU A 230 -7.24 8.88 -16.31
N ILE A 231 -8.20 9.10 -17.19
CA ILE A 231 -9.33 8.20 -17.45
C ILE A 231 -9.18 7.75 -18.91
N ASN A 232 -9.09 6.43 -19.14
CA ASN A 232 -8.84 5.87 -20.47
C ASN A 232 -7.67 6.55 -21.20
N GLY A 233 -6.59 6.85 -20.43
CA GLY A 233 -5.36 7.45 -20.97
C GLY A 233 -5.40 8.94 -21.27
N LYS A 234 -6.44 9.68 -20.84
CA LYS A 234 -6.62 11.13 -21.00
C LYS A 234 -7.01 11.81 -19.67
N GLN A 235 -6.60 13.06 -19.46
CA GLN A 235 -7.02 13.86 -18.31
C GLN A 235 -8.49 14.31 -18.40
N SER A 236 -8.99 14.45 -19.63
CA SER A 236 -10.37 14.81 -19.93
C SER A 236 -10.84 14.02 -21.13
N VAL A 237 -12.01 13.38 -21.04
CA VAL A 237 -12.58 12.57 -22.11
C VAL A 237 -14.08 12.80 -22.22
N GLU A 238 -14.58 12.87 -23.47
CA GLU A 238 -15.98 13.11 -23.79
C GLU A 238 -16.61 11.86 -24.36
N TYR A 239 -17.84 11.55 -23.96
CA TYR A 239 -18.69 10.48 -24.48
C TYR A 239 -20.06 11.07 -24.85
N PRO A 240 -20.17 11.78 -26.01
CA PRO A 240 -21.36 12.51 -26.38
C PRO A 240 -22.52 11.64 -26.90
N ASP A 241 -22.25 10.36 -27.18
CA ASP A 241 -23.21 9.46 -27.84
C ASP A 241 -24.29 8.87 -26.94
N PHE A 242 -24.20 9.15 -25.63
CA PHE A 242 -25.25 8.79 -24.67
C PHE A 242 -26.43 9.77 -24.77
N LYS A 243 -27.65 9.22 -24.91
CA LYS A 243 -28.85 9.99 -25.10
C LYS A 243 -29.56 10.27 -23.78
N PRO A 244 -30.29 11.39 -23.68
CA PRO A 244 -31.14 11.68 -22.52
C PRO A 244 -32.06 10.52 -22.16
N GLY A 245 -32.13 10.18 -20.88
CA GLY A 245 -32.93 9.09 -20.32
C GLY A 245 -32.27 7.71 -20.39
N GLU A 246 -31.19 7.52 -21.16
CA GLU A 246 -30.48 6.23 -21.16
C GLU A 246 -29.84 5.95 -19.78
N LYS A 247 -29.98 4.71 -19.31
CA LYS A 247 -29.27 4.18 -18.15
C LYS A 247 -27.96 3.57 -18.62
N VAL A 248 -26.86 4.08 -18.09
CA VAL A 248 -25.52 3.65 -18.46
C VAL A 248 -24.88 2.90 -17.28
N ARG A 249 -24.42 1.67 -17.51
CA ARG A 249 -23.55 0.95 -16.58
C ARG A 249 -22.13 1.46 -16.75
N VAL A 250 -21.65 2.24 -15.78
CA VAL A 250 -20.29 2.76 -15.76
C VAL A 250 -19.43 1.82 -14.96
N ARG A 251 -18.54 1.10 -15.62
CA ARG A 251 -17.58 0.15 -15.05
C ARG A 251 -16.29 0.88 -14.80
N VAL A 252 -15.91 1.05 -13.55
CA VAL A 252 -14.72 1.80 -13.15
C VAL A 252 -13.69 0.85 -12.57
N ILE A 253 -12.45 0.94 -13.06
CA ILE A 253 -11.32 0.14 -12.59
C ILE A 253 -10.20 1.09 -12.19
N ASP A 254 -9.65 0.95 -10.99
CA ASP A 254 -8.45 1.70 -10.61
C ASP A 254 -7.17 0.91 -10.97
N GLY A 255 -6.64 1.18 -12.16
CA GLY A 255 -5.38 0.63 -12.64
C GLY A 255 -4.18 1.57 -12.45
N ALA A 256 -4.26 2.47 -11.46
CA ALA A 256 -3.13 3.32 -11.09
C ALA A 256 -2.06 2.52 -10.34
N ALA A 257 -0.80 2.88 -10.53
CA ALA A 257 0.32 2.19 -9.87
C ALA A 257 0.49 2.58 -8.39
N SER A 258 0.03 3.80 -7.99
CA SER A 258 0.23 4.29 -6.62
C SER A 258 -0.88 5.21 -6.10
N THR A 259 -1.92 5.47 -6.87
CA THR A 259 -2.93 6.47 -6.52
C THR A 259 -4.31 5.84 -6.40
N SER A 260 -4.92 5.92 -5.22
CA SER A 260 -6.35 5.67 -5.03
C SER A 260 -7.14 6.97 -5.26
N PHE A 261 -8.41 6.85 -5.61
CA PHE A 261 -9.21 8.02 -5.96
C PHE A 261 -10.52 8.11 -5.19
N TRP A 262 -10.98 9.34 -5.02
CA TRP A 262 -12.37 9.66 -4.77
C TRP A 262 -13.09 9.83 -6.09
N MET A 263 -14.22 9.15 -6.24
CA MET A 263 -15.11 9.23 -7.39
C MET A 263 -16.33 10.04 -7.04
N THR A 264 -16.71 11.00 -7.90
CA THR A 264 -17.93 11.80 -7.78
C THR A 264 -18.58 12.00 -9.14
N PHE A 265 -19.91 12.10 -9.14
CA PHE A 265 -20.73 12.30 -10.36
C PHE A 265 -21.53 13.58 -10.23
N GLY A 266 -21.65 14.30 -11.36
CA GLY A 266 -22.59 15.40 -11.50
C GLY A 266 -24.01 14.89 -11.80
N GLY A 267 -25.01 15.76 -11.63
CA GLY A 267 -26.41 15.37 -11.86
C GLY A 267 -27.00 14.55 -10.71
N GLU A 268 -27.77 13.52 -11.05
CA GLU A 268 -28.34 12.60 -10.07
C GLU A 268 -27.26 11.70 -9.45
N ASP A 269 -27.50 11.31 -8.21
CA ASP A 269 -26.58 10.42 -7.52
C ASP A 269 -26.53 9.03 -8.19
N PRO A 270 -25.33 8.46 -8.42
CA PRO A 270 -25.18 7.16 -9.04
C PRO A 270 -25.64 6.04 -8.11
N VAL A 271 -26.09 4.94 -8.70
CA VAL A 271 -26.42 3.71 -7.99
C VAL A 271 -25.27 2.71 -8.13
N LEU A 272 -24.55 2.44 -7.06
CA LEU A 272 -23.51 1.39 -7.03
C LEU A 272 -24.16 0.01 -7.03
N VAL A 273 -23.78 -0.86 -7.96
CA VAL A 273 -24.40 -2.17 -8.19
C VAL A 273 -23.42 -3.34 -8.14
N SER A 274 -22.13 -3.11 -8.30
CA SER A 274 -21.11 -4.17 -8.24
C SER A 274 -19.79 -3.65 -7.65
N ALA A 275 -19.06 -4.54 -6.99
CA ALA A 275 -17.72 -4.31 -6.47
C ALA A 275 -16.85 -5.54 -6.74
N ASP A 276 -15.66 -5.34 -7.34
CA ASP A 276 -14.71 -6.38 -7.73
C ASP A 276 -15.36 -7.57 -8.47
N GLY A 277 -16.23 -7.25 -9.44
CA GLY A 277 -16.91 -8.24 -10.28
C GLY A 277 -18.11 -8.92 -9.63
N HIS A 278 -18.41 -8.68 -8.37
CA HIS A 278 -19.55 -9.25 -7.66
C HIS A 278 -20.68 -8.23 -7.47
N ASP A 279 -21.92 -8.65 -7.68
CA ASP A 279 -23.09 -7.83 -7.42
C ASP A 279 -23.18 -7.48 -5.93
N VAL A 280 -23.60 -6.26 -5.65
CA VAL A 280 -23.97 -5.81 -4.31
C VAL A 280 -25.40 -5.34 -4.29
N VAL A 281 -26.03 -5.35 -3.11
CA VAL A 281 -27.35 -4.72 -2.95
C VAL A 281 -27.20 -3.25 -3.39
N PRO A 282 -28.00 -2.79 -4.38
CA PRO A 282 -27.84 -1.45 -4.93
C PRO A 282 -27.87 -0.37 -3.86
N VAL A 283 -26.89 0.53 -3.88
CA VAL A 283 -26.79 1.63 -2.93
C VAL A 283 -26.53 2.94 -3.65
N VAL A 284 -27.35 3.96 -3.35
CA VAL A 284 -27.14 5.33 -3.84
C VAL A 284 -26.01 5.96 -3.07
N LYS A 285 -24.90 6.28 -3.75
CA LYS A 285 -23.71 6.84 -3.10
C LYS A 285 -22.86 7.62 -4.11
N ASN A 286 -22.83 8.94 -3.98
CA ASN A 286 -22.09 9.76 -4.91
C ASN A 286 -20.59 9.81 -4.57
N LYS A 287 -20.17 10.14 -3.34
CA LYS A 287 -18.76 10.14 -2.96
C LYS A 287 -18.30 8.73 -2.59
N THR A 288 -17.58 8.06 -3.50
CA THR A 288 -17.07 6.69 -3.28
C THR A 288 -15.55 6.66 -3.44
N PHE A 289 -14.86 6.02 -2.48
CA PHE A 289 -13.43 5.80 -2.55
C PHE A 289 -13.17 4.50 -3.32
N ILE A 290 -12.23 4.53 -4.25
CA ILE A 290 -11.72 3.37 -4.95
C ILE A 290 -10.24 3.21 -4.63
N GLY A 291 -9.87 2.06 -4.09
CA GLY A 291 -8.47 1.67 -3.88
C GLY A 291 -7.86 1.16 -5.16
N ILE A 292 -6.53 1.24 -5.26
CA ILE A 292 -5.80 0.66 -6.39
C ILE A 292 -6.20 -0.80 -6.57
N ALA A 293 -6.44 -1.20 -7.79
CA ALA A 293 -6.84 -2.54 -8.22
C ALA A 293 -8.27 -2.96 -7.83
N GLU A 294 -9.07 -2.06 -7.25
CA GLU A 294 -10.51 -2.31 -7.08
C GLU A 294 -11.28 -1.97 -8.35
N ALA A 295 -12.45 -2.57 -8.50
CA ALA A 295 -13.41 -2.26 -9.55
C ALA A 295 -14.79 -2.00 -8.95
N TYR A 296 -15.50 -0.98 -9.48
CA TYR A 296 -16.87 -0.64 -9.08
C TYR A 296 -17.73 -0.37 -10.30
N ASP A 297 -18.96 -0.88 -10.30
CA ASP A 297 -19.93 -0.59 -11.35
C ASP A 297 -21.08 0.26 -10.80
N PHE A 298 -21.40 1.31 -11.56
CA PHE A 298 -22.48 2.24 -11.23
C PHE A 298 -23.51 2.28 -12.34
N ILE A 299 -24.79 2.44 -11.99
CA ILE A 299 -25.83 2.82 -12.94
C ILE A 299 -26.06 4.33 -12.79
N VAL A 300 -25.94 5.05 -13.89
CA VAL A 300 -26.25 6.47 -14.01
C VAL A 300 -27.31 6.70 -15.08
N THR A 301 -28.21 7.67 -14.85
CA THR A 301 -29.21 8.06 -15.86
C THR A 301 -28.73 9.34 -16.54
N ILE A 302 -28.65 9.33 -17.87
CA ILE A 302 -28.25 10.51 -18.64
C ILE A 302 -29.36 11.58 -18.51
N PRO A 303 -29.03 12.80 -18.07
CA PRO A 303 -30.02 13.84 -17.85
C PRO A 303 -30.70 14.29 -19.13
N GLN A 304 -31.95 14.80 -19.02
CA GLN A 304 -32.69 15.34 -20.16
C GLN A 304 -32.00 16.58 -20.74
N ASP A 305 -31.34 17.37 -19.88
CA ASP A 305 -30.60 18.56 -20.27
C ASP A 305 -29.24 18.59 -19.59
N GLY A 306 -28.17 18.59 -20.40
CA GLY A 306 -26.79 18.60 -19.95
C GLY A 306 -26.07 17.27 -20.02
N LYS A 307 -24.79 17.27 -19.62
CA LYS A 307 -23.91 16.08 -19.54
C LYS A 307 -23.35 15.90 -18.13
N ILE A 308 -23.28 14.66 -17.69
CA ILE A 308 -22.73 14.28 -16.40
C ILE A 308 -21.22 14.46 -16.43
N GLU A 309 -20.64 15.18 -15.48
CA GLU A 309 -19.22 15.06 -15.17
C GLU A 309 -19.01 13.90 -14.22
N TYR A 310 -18.26 12.88 -14.62
CA TYR A 310 -17.62 11.92 -13.72
C TYR A 310 -16.24 12.43 -13.40
N ARG A 311 -15.95 12.69 -12.12
CA ARG A 311 -14.65 13.21 -11.68
C ARG A 311 -13.96 12.25 -10.72
N ILE A 312 -12.67 12.04 -10.96
CA ILE A 312 -11.77 11.40 -9.99
C ILE A 312 -10.90 12.47 -9.36
N THR A 313 -10.67 12.32 -8.05
CA THR A 313 -9.76 13.18 -7.28
C THR A 313 -8.77 12.28 -6.54
N ALA A 314 -7.47 12.49 -6.76
CA ALA A 314 -6.43 11.74 -6.06
C ALA A 314 -6.61 11.82 -4.55
N GLN A 315 -6.34 10.73 -3.82
CA GLN A 315 -6.55 10.61 -2.38
C GLN A 315 -5.89 11.72 -1.54
N ASP A 316 -4.78 12.30 -2.03
CA ASP A 316 -4.07 13.41 -1.38
C ASP A 316 -4.49 14.80 -1.90
N GLY A 317 -5.47 14.85 -2.81
CA GLY A 317 -5.96 16.07 -3.42
C GLY A 317 -4.95 16.77 -4.35
N SER A 318 -3.93 16.04 -4.85
CA SER A 318 -2.90 16.62 -5.72
C SER A 318 -3.35 16.88 -7.16
N GLY A 319 -4.44 16.23 -7.61
CA GLY A 319 -4.99 16.46 -8.94
C GLY A 319 -6.26 15.67 -9.21
N THR A 320 -6.84 15.92 -10.40
CA THR A 320 -8.12 15.34 -10.84
C THR A 320 -8.06 14.95 -12.31
N ALA A 321 -9.00 14.09 -12.73
CA ALA A 321 -9.35 13.90 -14.14
C ALA A 321 -10.87 13.77 -14.26
N SER A 322 -11.44 14.03 -15.46
CA SER A 322 -12.88 14.01 -15.67
C SER A 322 -13.27 13.31 -16.97
N ALA A 323 -14.38 12.58 -16.92
CA ALA A 323 -15.09 12.08 -18.07
C ALA A 323 -16.48 12.71 -18.14
N PHE A 324 -16.97 12.99 -19.35
CA PHE A 324 -18.26 13.66 -19.57
C PHE A 324 -19.19 12.73 -20.38
N LEU A 325 -20.36 12.42 -19.80
CA LEU A 325 -21.33 11.50 -20.39
C LEU A 325 -22.56 12.29 -20.88
N GLY A 326 -22.88 12.17 -22.17
CA GLY A 326 -23.95 12.91 -22.81
C GLY A 326 -23.50 14.20 -23.47
N SER A 327 -24.44 15.10 -23.78
CA SER A 327 -24.21 16.37 -24.46
C SER A 327 -24.90 17.54 -23.77
N GLY A 328 -24.46 18.77 -24.06
CA GLY A 328 -25.05 19.98 -23.49
C GLY A 328 -24.23 20.58 -22.34
N LYS A 329 -24.91 21.28 -21.42
CA LYS A 329 -24.29 21.96 -20.28
C LYS A 329 -23.71 20.95 -19.31
N ILE A 330 -22.51 21.24 -18.74
CA ILE A 330 -21.86 20.38 -17.74
C ILE A 330 -22.65 20.44 -16.43
N LEU A 331 -23.09 19.29 -15.94
CA LEU A 331 -23.52 19.08 -14.57
C LEU A 331 -22.27 18.66 -13.76
N ALA A 332 -21.71 19.63 -13.06
CA ALA A 332 -20.42 19.45 -12.40
C ALA A 332 -20.50 18.47 -11.22
N ALA A 333 -19.51 17.60 -11.14
CA ALA A 333 -19.34 16.67 -10.02
C ALA A 333 -18.93 17.41 -8.73
N PRO A 334 -19.39 16.97 -7.55
CA PRO A 334 -18.95 17.52 -6.28
C PRO A 334 -17.43 17.49 -6.12
N VAL A 335 -16.86 18.58 -5.59
CA VAL A 335 -15.41 18.70 -5.37
C VAL A 335 -15.06 18.03 -4.04
N VAL A 336 -14.06 17.13 -4.08
CA VAL A 336 -13.49 16.54 -2.88
C VAL A 336 -12.38 17.44 -2.36
N PRO A 337 -12.47 17.94 -1.11
CA PRO A 337 -11.44 18.81 -0.56
C PRO A 337 -10.13 18.06 -0.29
N ARG A 338 -9.02 18.80 -0.37
CA ARG A 338 -7.71 18.27 -0.03
C ARG A 338 -7.65 17.89 1.46
N PRO A 339 -7.10 16.70 1.83
CA PRO A 339 -6.97 16.30 3.22
C PRO A 339 -6.11 17.27 4.05
N ASP A 340 -6.55 17.59 5.25
CA ASP A 340 -5.79 18.41 6.22
C ASP A 340 -4.79 17.55 7.00
N LYS A 341 -3.60 17.35 6.44
CA LYS A 341 -2.53 16.54 7.04
C LYS A 341 -2.11 17.01 8.43
N ILE A 342 -2.05 18.33 8.67
CA ILE A 342 -1.64 18.89 9.97
C ILE A 342 -2.75 18.66 11.01
N GLY A 343 -4.01 18.89 10.64
CA GLY A 343 -5.15 18.58 11.50
C GLY A 343 -5.23 17.08 11.82
N MET A 344 -4.92 16.22 10.86
CA MET A 344 -4.82 14.76 11.07
C MET A 344 -3.71 14.44 12.08
N MET A 345 -2.51 15.01 11.95
CA MET A 345 -1.43 14.85 12.92
C MET A 345 -1.84 15.29 14.33
N GLN A 346 -2.54 16.42 14.47
CA GLN A 346 -3.04 16.92 15.75
C GLN A 346 -4.06 15.98 16.39
N LYS A 347 -4.99 15.43 15.60
CA LYS A 347 -5.97 14.44 16.08
C LYS A 347 -5.26 13.16 16.53
N MET A 348 -4.35 12.62 15.71
CA MET A 348 -3.60 11.41 16.03
C MET A 348 -2.69 11.54 17.25
N ALA A 349 -2.08 12.72 17.44
CA ALA A 349 -1.23 12.98 18.61
C ALA A 349 -2.00 12.98 19.95
N LYS A 350 -3.34 13.13 19.91
CA LYS A 350 -4.22 13.03 21.09
C LYS A 350 -4.64 11.58 21.39
N MET A 351 -4.49 10.67 20.43
CA MET A 351 -4.82 9.27 20.61
C MET A 351 -3.68 8.55 21.34
N ASP A 352 -4.01 7.57 22.17
CA ASP A 352 -3.02 6.66 22.73
C ASP A 352 -2.60 5.64 21.68
N MET A 353 -1.67 6.06 20.81
CA MET A 353 -1.21 5.28 19.67
C MET A 353 0.30 5.19 19.67
N LYS A 354 0.81 3.97 19.51
CA LYS A 354 2.23 3.73 19.29
C LYS A 354 2.48 3.44 17.80
N MET A 355 3.13 4.36 17.13
CA MET A 355 3.54 4.28 15.73
C MET A 355 5.01 3.86 15.60
N GLY A 356 5.51 3.74 14.37
CA GLY A 356 6.93 3.43 14.11
C GLY A 356 7.27 1.95 14.29
N ALA A 357 6.30 1.07 14.05
CA ALA A 357 6.55 -0.36 13.97
C ALA A 357 7.62 -0.69 12.93
N HIS A 358 8.54 -1.59 13.27
CA HIS A 358 9.64 -1.94 12.39
C HIS A 358 9.15 -2.61 11.09
N ALA A 359 9.55 -2.06 9.95
CA ALA A 359 9.41 -2.71 8.64
C ALA A 359 10.53 -3.75 8.39
N LEU A 360 11.62 -3.67 9.15
CA LEU A 360 12.76 -4.58 9.10
C LEU A 360 13.18 -4.95 10.51
N LYS A 361 12.77 -6.14 10.99
CA LYS A 361 13.10 -6.63 12.32
C LYS A 361 14.53 -7.18 12.41
N TYR A 362 15.09 -7.12 13.63
CA TYR A 362 16.32 -7.81 13.96
C TYR A 362 16.05 -9.31 14.12
N ARG A 363 16.71 -10.15 13.30
CA ARG A 363 16.56 -11.62 13.32
C ARG A 363 15.09 -12.07 13.34
N PRO A 364 14.31 -11.78 12.29
CA PRO A 364 12.94 -12.22 12.22
C PRO A 364 12.90 -13.76 12.29
N LYS A 365 12.05 -14.28 13.15
CA LYS A 365 11.80 -15.73 13.18
C LYS A 365 10.91 -16.08 12.01
N LYS A 366 11.17 -17.20 11.35
CA LYS A 366 10.40 -17.63 10.18
C LYS A 366 8.93 -17.84 10.48
N ASP A 367 8.58 -18.22 11.68
CA ASP A 367 7.25 -18.53 12.20
C ASP A 367 6.59 -17.39 13.00
N GLU A 368 7.22 -16.20 13.12
CA GLU A 368 6.62 -15.03 13.78
C GLU A 368 5.37 -14.48 13.07
N ARG A 369 5.12 -14.92 11.85
CA ARG A 369 3.98 -14.54 11.02
C ARG A 369 2.59 -14.70 11.68
N PHE A 370 2.49 -15.47 12.78
CA PHE A 370 1.23 -15.80 13.45
C PHE A 370 1.15 -15.35 14.90
N LYS A 371 2.23 -14.85 15.48
CA LYS A 371 2.24 -14.38 16.86
C LYS A 371 2.26 -12.86 16.91
N ILE A 372 1.22 -12.28 17.46
CA ILE A 372 1.09 -10.84 17.60
C ILE A 372 1.24 -10.46 19.06
N LYS A 373 2.08 -9.47 19.27
CA LYS A 373 1.95 -8.59 20.41
C LYS A 373 1.41 -7.27 19.89
N ASN A 374 0.33 -6.79 20.47
CA ASN A 374 -0.24 -5.46 20.21
C ASN A 374 0.68 -4.38 20.80
N GLU A 375 1.95 -4.35 20.39
CA GLU A 375 2.91 -3.33 20.85
C GLU A 375 2.72 -1.97 20.15
N TYR A 376 2.05 -1.99 19.01
CA TYR A 376 1.86 -0.84 18.13
C TYR A 376 0.39 -0.71 17.72
N GLY A 377 0.02 0.47 17.24
CA GLY A 377 -1.35 0.80 16.90
C GLY A 377 -2.08 1.49 18.04
N MET A 378 -3.41 1.49 18.00
CA MET A 378 -4.24 2.03 19.07
C MET A 378 -4.09 1.17 20.33
N GLN A 379 -3.69 1.81 21.43
CA GLN A 379 -3.63 1.20 22.74
C GLN A 379 -5.01 1.41 23.40
N MET A 380 -5.76 0.32 23.57
CA MET A 380 -6.95 0.38 24.42
C MET A 380 -6.50 0.25 25.87
N ASP A 381 -6.57 1.34 26.64
CA ASP A 381 -6.38 1.28 28.09
C ASP A 381 -7.66 0.73 28.73
N MET A 382 -7.75 -0.61 28.80
CA MET A 382 -8.81 -1.32 29.50
C MET A 382 -8.81 -1.07 31.00
N SER A 383 -7.83 -0.35 31.54
CA SER A 383 -7.71 -0.08 32.98
C SER A 383 -8.48 1.15 33.45
N LYS A 384 -8.93 2.04 32.52
CA LYS A 384 -9.72 3.22 32.88
C LYS A 384 -11.22 2.95 33.00
N ASP A 385 -11.71 1.81 32.51
CA ASP A 385 -13.09 1.36 32.68
C ASP A 385 -13.28 0.37 33.86
N SER A 386 -12.54 0.52 34.92
CA SER A 386 -12.70 -0.26 36.15
C SER A 386 -14.02 0.00 36.89
N LYS A 387 -15.09 0.45 36.19
CA LYS A 387 -16.47 0.37 36.64
C LYS A 387 -17.30 -0.72 35.94
N MET A 388 -16.76 -1.45 34.98
CA MET A 388 -17.32 -2.75 34.64
C MET A 388 -16.77 -3.78 35.61
N LYS A 389 -17.53 -4.01 36.69
CA LYS A 389 -17.37 -5.17 37.54
C LYS A 389 -17.15 -6.39 36.66
N GLU A 390 -16.06 -7.13 36.92
CA GLU A 390 -15.93 -8.54 36.57
C GLU A 390 -17.25 -9.25 36.80
N MET A 391 -18.03 -9.45 35.76
CA MET A 391 -18.99 -10.55 35.73
C MET A 391 -18.12 -11.79 35.55
N LYS A 392 -17.71 -12.35 36.67
CA LYS A 392 -17.16 -13.70 36.70
C LYS A 392 -18.20 -14.65 36.11
N MET A 393 -17.80 -15.37 35.10
CA MET A 393 -18.56 -16.45 34.45
C MET A 393 -18.91 -17.61 35.43
N ASP A 394 -18.53 -17.50 36.69
CA ASP A 394 -18.82 -18.52 37.74
C ASP A 394 -20.15 -18.33 38.48
N ASP A 395 -20.88 -17.22 38.27
CA ASP A 395 -22.17 -16.98 38.94
C ASP A 395 -23.40 -17.40 38.12
N MET A 396 -23.24 -18.08 37.00
CA MET A 396 -24.37 -18.66 36.22
C MET A 396 -24.64 -20.14 36.56
N LYS A 397 -24.04 -20.72 37.57
CA LYS A 397 -24.46 -22.01 38.10
C LYS A 397 -25.08 -21.80 39.46
N HIS A 398 -26.36 -22.17 39.55
CA HIS A 398 -27.21 -22.22 40.75
C HIS A 398 -27.86 -20.91 41.24
N LYS A 399 -28.97 -20.58 40.59
CA LYS A 399 -30.19 -20.16 41.30
C LYS A 399 -31.38 -20.86 40.66
N GLN A 400 -31.65 -22.04 41.13
CA GLN A 400 -32.96 -22.65 41.06
C GLN A 400 -33.90 -21.77 41.90
N MET A 401 -34.83 -21.04 41.28
CA MET A 401 -35.92 -20.43 42.00
C MET A 401 -37.06 -21.47 42.12
N ASP A 402 -37.34 -21.86 43.33
CA ASP A 402 -38.56 -22.56 43.74
C ASP A 402 -39.77 -21.73 43.37
N MET A 403 -40.67 -22.31 42.61
CA MET A 403 -42.02 -21.83 42.37
C MET A 403 -42.92 -22.47 43.40
N PRO A 404 -43.80 -21.74 44.08
CA PRO A 404 -44.94 -22.33 44.83
C PRO A 404 -46.04 -22.74 43.83
N LYS A 405 -46.48 -24.00 44.06
CA LYS A 405 -47.77 -24.46 43.50
C LYS A 405 -48.90 -23.78 44.25
N ASP A 406 -49.87 -23.21 43.57
CA ASP A 406 -51.26 -23.59 43.64
C ASP A 406 -52.20 -22.61 42.92
N SER A 407 -53.12 -23.20 42.33
CA SER A 407 -54.57 -22.89 42.03
C SER A 407 -54.90 -22.38 40.62
N ALA A 408 -55.49 -23.24 40.05
CA ALA A 408 -56.51 -23.47 39.04
C ALA A 408 -57.41 -22.31 38.59
N LYS A 409 -57.78 -22.44 37.31
CA LYS A 409 -59.03 -22.14 36.63
C LYS A 409 -59.36 -20.72 36.25
N GLU A 410 -59.61 -20.63 35.06
CA GLU A 410 -60.81 -20.28 34.29
C GLU A 410 -60.41 -19.35 33.09
N GLY A 411 -60.86 -19.87 31.99
CA GLY A 411 -60.81 -19.34 30.70
C GLY A 411 -61.88 -18.27 30.43
N MET A 412 -61.58 -17.52 29.38
CA MET A 412 -62.63 -16.99 28.47
C MET A 412 -61.99 -16.54 27.17
N GLU A 413 -62.49 -17.15 26.12
CA GLU A 413 -62.42 -16.66 24.72
C GLU A 413 -63.23 -15.33 24.58
N MET A 414 -62.91 -14.66 23.50
CA MET A 414 -63.77 -13.85 22.64
C MET A 414 -63.01 -12.53 22.27
N ASP A 415 -63.15 -11.96 21.17
CA ASP A 415 -63.81 -12.15 19.87
C ASP A 415 -63.24 -11.13 18.90
N HIS A 416 -63.32 -11.48 17.63
CA HIS A 416 -63.06 -10.61 16.49
C HIS A 416 -64.15 -9.59 16.26
N SER A 417 -63.72 -8.46 15.67
CA SER A 417 -64.46 -7.72 14.65
C SER A 417 -64.89 -6.29 14.98
N LYS A 418 -64.74 -5.51 13.90
CA LYS A 418 -65.44 -4.23 13.56
C LYS A 418 -64.74 -2.98 14.04
N MET A 419 -64.61 -1.96 13.29
CA MET A 419 -64.97 -1.48 11.95
C MET A 419 -64.26 -0.14 11.77
N GLU A 420 -63.74 0.10 10.57
CA GLU A 420 -64.08 1.17 9.63
C GLU A 420 -64.44 2.55 10.13
N GLY A 421 -63.72 3.52 9.58
CA GLY A 421 -64.27 4.67 8.94
C GLY A 421 -64.12 6.03 9.65
N MET A 422 -63.40 6.90 9.09
CA MET A 422 -63.85 8.22 8.58
C MET A 422 -62.67 9.20 8.39
N LYS A 423 -62.50 9.54 7.14
CA LYS A 423 -62.34 10.81 6.44
C LYS A 423 -61.88 12.09 7.20
N MET A 424 -60.86 12.62 6.55
CA MET A 424 -60.56 14.02 6.11
C MET A 424 -61.25 15.21 6.82
N GLU A 425 -60.41 16.16 7.16
CA GLU A 425 -60.37 17.53 6.58
C GLU A 425 -59.53 18.52 7.41
N GLY A 426 -58.78 19.37 6.75
CA GLY A 426 -58.65 20.77 7.11
C GLY A 426 -57.28 21.26 7.59
N MET A 427 -56.55 21.79 6.64
CA MET A 427 -55.66 22.97 6.68
C MET A 427 -55.41 23.70 8.00
N GLN A 428 -54.15 23.96 8.39
CA GLN A 428 -53.52 25.29 8.21
C GLN A 428 -52.11 25.30 8.84
N GLU A 429 -51.21 26.03 8.17
CA GLU A 429 -49.88 26.39 8.62
C GLU A 429 -49.89 27.21 9.90
N GLU A 430 -48.99 26.93 10.80
CA GLU A 430 -48.33 27.96 11.61
C GLU A 430 -46.99 27.48 12.14
N ALA A 431 -45.96 28.31 11.90
CA ALA A 431 -44.60 28.13 12.38
C ALA A 431 -44.52 28.54 13.86
N VAL A 432 -43.99 27.64 14.72
CA VAL A 432 -43.47 28.07 16.05
C VAL A 432 -42.29 27.15 16.47
N LYS A 433 -41.28 27.86 16.86
CA LYS A 433 -40.04 27.63 17.61
C LYS A 433 -39.83 26.28 18.35
N ALA A 434 -38.55 25.90 18.31
CA ALA A 434 -37.88 24.90 19.12
C ALA A 434 -38.24 24.97 20.61
N ASP A 435 -38.51 23.82 21.21
CA ASP A 435 -38.09 23.52 22.58
C ASP A 435 -37.85 22.01 22.78
N SER A 436 -36.88 21.74 23.61
CA SER A 436 -36.29 20.46 23.89
C SER A 436 -37.21 19.57 24.72
N ALA A 437 -37.37 18.31 24.32
CA ALA A 437 -37.79 17.26 25.27
C ALA A 437 -37.18 15.91 24.86
N LYS A 438 -36.46 15.34 25.81
CA LYS A 438 -35.83 14.02 25.83
C LYS A 438 -36.78 12.91 25.38
N LYS A 439 -36.24 12.02 24.57
CA LYS A 439 -36.72 10.64 24.52
C LYS A 439 -35.50 9.71 24.59
N ASP A 440 -35.40 9.04 25.73
CA ASP A 440 -34.48 7.94 25.97
C ASP A 440 -34.80 6.80 25.01
N SER A 441 -33.81 6.42 24.21
CA SER A 441 -33.68 5.08 23.65
C SER A 441 -32.27 4.64 23.89
N VAL A 442 -32.11 3.72 24.79
CA VAL A 442 -30.90 3.03 25.16
C VAL A 442 -30.48 2.13 24.00
N GLU A 443 -29.50 2.56 23.24
CA GLU A 443 -28.50 1.71 22.57
C GLU A 443 -27.20 2.48 22.66
N GLY A 444 -26.41 2.11 23.69
CA GLY A 444 -25.08 2.67 23.90
C GLY A 444 -24.10 2.09 22.89
N GLU A 445 -24.07 2.61 21.67
CA GLU A 445 -22.87 2.56 20.86
C GLU A 445 -21.84 3.47 21.52
N MET A 446 -20.85 2.88 22.18
CA MET A 446 -19.65 3.60 22.59
C MET A 446 -18.94 4.12 21.33
N LYS A 447 -19.24 5.36 20.92
CA LYS A 447 -18.43 6.11 19.97
C LYS A 447 -17.10 6.38 20.63
N MET A 448 -16.09 5.56 20.31
CA MET A 448 -14.70 5.86 20.67
C MET A 448 -14.26 7.07 19.85
N GLU A 449 -13.89 8.14 20.55
CA GLU A 449 -13.28 9.35 20.00
C GLU A 449 -12.00 8.95 19.28
N GLY A 450 -12.02 8.89 17.95
CA GLY A 450 -10.87 8.48 17.13
C GLY A 450 -11.20 7.48 16.01
N MET A 451 -12.27 6.70 16.09
CA MET A 451 -12.72 5.83 15.00
C MET A 451 -13.21 6.60 13.76
N ASP A 452 -13.52 7.89 13.90
CA ASP A 452 -14.12 8.72 12.84
C ASP A 452 -13.12 9.23 11.80
N LEU A 453 -11.80 9.15 12.06
CA LEU A 453 -10.79 9.73 11.16
C LEU A 453 -10.74 9.06 9.79
N PHE A 454 -11.12 7.79 9.72
CA PHE A 454 -11.03 6.98 8.50
C PHE A 454 -12.32 6.21 8.21
N SER A 455 -13.44 6.57 8.87
CA SER A 455 -14.76 5.93 8.69
C SER A 455 -15.26 6.01 7.25
N GLU A 456 -14.86 7.03 6.49
CA GLU A 456 -15.21 7.18 5.07
C GLU A 456 -14.62 6.09 4.16
N TYR A 457 -13.62 5.34 4.64
CA TYR A 457 -12.88 4.32 3.86
C TYR A 457 -13.31 2.89 4.18
N ASN A 458 -14.34 2.68 5.01
CA ASN A 458 -14.83 1.35 5.31
C ASN A 458 -15.73 0.80 4.19
N TYR A 459 -15.98 -0.51 4.23
CA TYR A 459 -16.84 -1.23 3.28
C TYR A 459 -18.25 -1.51 3.84
N ASP A 460 -18.69 -0.84 4.87
CA ASP A 460 -19.97 -1.10 5.53
C ASP A 460 -21.20 -0.81 4.65
N TYR A 461 -21.02 0.00 3.62
CA TYR A 461 -22.05 0.27 2.63
C TYR A 461 -22.20 -0.86 1.60
N LEU A 462 -21.25 -1.78 1.50
CA LEU A 462 -21.33 -2.92 0.58
C LEU A 462 -21.97 -4.12 1.27
N ARG A 463 -23.04 -4.64 0.67
CA ARG A 463 -23.71 -5.84 1.11
C ARG A 463 -23.91 -6.78 -0.07
N SER A 464 -23.52 -8.03 0.09
CA SER A 464 -23.84 -9.08 -0.90
C SER A 464 -25.36 -9.32 -0.96
N PRO A 465 -25.96 -9.54 -2.14
CA PRO A 465 -27.36 -9.90 -2.25
C PRO A 465 -27.64 -11.33 -1.74
N VAL A 466 -26.62 -12.16 -1.66
CA VAL A 466 -26.71 -13.54 -1.16
C VAL A 466 -25.80 -13.74 0.04
N LYS A 467 -26.08 -14.79 0.83
CA LYS A 467 -25.18 -15.17 1.94
C LYS A 467 -23.83 -15.62 1.38
N THR A 468 -22.75 -15.12 1.98
CA THR A 468 -21.36 -15.41 1.62
C THR A 468 -20.58 -16.12 2.73
N ASN A 469 -21.20 -16.35 3.90
CA ASN A 469 -20.57 -17.04 5.01
C ASN A 469 -20.33 -18.53 4.68
N TYR A 470 -19.27 -19.06 5.27
CA TYR A 470 -18.92 -20.49 5.18
C TYR A 470 -19.66 -21.27 6.28
N SER A 471 -19.66 -22.62 6.16
CA SER A 471 -20.23 -23.49 7.20
C SER A 471 -19.58 -23.21 8.55
N ALA A 472 -20.40 -23.21 9.61
CA ALA A 472 -19.90 -23.04 10.98
C ALA A 472 -18.98 -24.19 11.42
N ASP A 473 -19.12 -25.37 10.80
CA ASP A 473 -18.30 -26.56 11.09
C ASP A 473 -16.98 -26.56 10.31
N ALA A 474 -16.78 -25.63 9.36
CA ALA A 474 -15.53 -25.55 8.60
C ALA A 474 -14.38 -25.15 9.53
N PRO A 475 -13.24 -25.88 9.50
CA PRO A 475 -12.08 -25.49 10.27
C PRO A 475 -11.59 -24.10 9.85
N VAL A 476 -11.24 -23.25 10.81
CA VAL A 476 -10.77 -21.88 10.56
C VAL A 476 -9.32 -21.75 10.95
N LYS A 477 -8.50 -21.24 10.02
CA LYS A 477 -7.13 -20.80 10.29
C LYS A 477 -7.07 -19.31 10.39
N GLU A 478 -6.74 -18.81 11.57
CA GLU A 478 -6.59 -17.38 11.81
C GLU A 478 -5.15 -16.92 11.60
N ILE A 479 -4.98 -15.82 10.88
CA ILE A 479 -3.71 -15.19 10.57
C ILE A 479 -3.84 -13.70 10.82
N LEU A 480 -2.87 -13.09 11.51
CA LEU A 480 -2.79 -11.64 11.59
C LEU A 480 -1.54 -11.14 10.89
N LEU A 481 -1.71 -10.18 10.02
CA LEU A 481 -0.64 -9.51 9.29
C LEU A 481 -0.64 -8.02 9.63
N ASN A 482 0.39 -7.60 10.35
CA ASN A 482 0.66 -6.19 10.59
C ASN A 482 1.33 -5.60 9.36
N LEU A 483 0.69 -4.61 8.73
CA LEU A 483 1.27 -3.86 7.61
C LEU A 483 2.21 -2.82 8.19
N THR A 484 3.47 -2.85 7.79
CA THR A 484 4.56 -2.05 8.37
C THR A 484 5.39 -1.38 7.29
N GLY A 485 5.89 -0.17 7.58
CA GLY A 485 6.61 0.63 6.61
C GLY A 485 7.64 1.57 7.23
N ASN A 486 8.70 1.83 6.49
CA ASN A 486 9.72 2.83 6.81
C ASN A 486 9.93 3.75 5.61
N MET A 487 9.44 4.98 5.68
CA MET A 487 9.49 5.97 4.61
C MET A 487 10.91 6.49 4.33
N GLN A 488 11.80 6.49 5.31
CA GLN A 488 13.16 7.03 5.14
C GLN A 488 14.07 6.13 4.32
N ARG A 489 13.82 4.81 4.38
CA ARG A 489 14.52 3.80 3.58
C ARG A 489 13.64 3.20 2.49
N TYR A 490 12.39 3.57 2.49
CA TYR A 490 11.35 3.04 1.64
C TYR A 490 11.34 1.51 1.64
N ILE A 491 11.18 0.94 2.83
CA ILE A 491 11.03 -0.50 3.07
C ILE A 491 9.62 -0.76 3.56
N TRP A 492 8.96 -1.71 2.94
CA TRP A 492 7.60 -2.11 3.25
C TRP A 492 7.54 -3.60 3.54
N SER A 493 6.71 -4.00 4.47
CA SER A 493 6.66 -5.41 4.89
C SER A 493 5.36 -5.78 5.59
N MET A 494 5.20 -7.07 5.83
CA MET A 494 4.15 -7.61 6.70
C MET A 494 4.83 -8.25 7.93
N ASN A 495 4.35 -7.91 9.13
CA ASN A 495 4.93 -8.34 10.42
C ASN A 495 6.42 -7.96 10.61
N GLY A 496 6.87 -6.88 9.96
CA GLY A 496 8.27 -6.45 10.01
C GLY A 496 9.24 -7.36 9.26
N VAL A 497 8.74 -8.15 8.30
CA VAL A 497 9.53 -9.08 7.48
C VAL A 497 9.19 -8.84 6.01
N PRO A 498 10.08 -8.23 5.23
CA PRO A 498 9.92 -8.08 3.79
C PRO A 498 9.92 -9.41 3.04
N LEU A 499 9.37 -9.45 1.83
CA LEU A 499 9.29 -10.66 0.99
C LEU A 499 10.64 -11.39 0.86
N ALA A 500 11.74 -10.64 0.72
CA ALA A 500 13.07 -11.22 0.57
C ALA A 500 13.59 -11.99 1.79
N GLU A 501 12.94 -11.89 2.94
CA GLU A 501 13.37 -12.53 4.20
C GLU A 501 12.29 -13.44 4.80
N THR A 502 11.21 -13.71 4.07
CA THR A 502 10.05 -14.45 4.59
C THR A 502 9.92 -15.83 3.97
N ASP A 503 9.26 -16.73 4.69
CA ASP A 503 8.76 -17.99 4.15
C ASP A 503 7.34 -17.85 3.62
N LYS A 504 6.87 -18.86 2.89
CA LYS A 504 5.49 -18.98 2.44
C LYS A 504 4.54 -19.10 3.64
N ILE A 505 3.37 -18.52 3.54
CA ILE A 505 2.25 -18.75 4.46
C ILE A 505 1.53 -20.00 3.99
N LYS A 506 1.70 -21.10 4.72
CA LYS A 506 1.04 -22.36 4.38
C LYS A 506 -0.41 -22.34 4.82
N ILE A 507 -1.31 -22.76 3.94
CA ILE A 507 -2.73 -22.98 4.21
C ILE A 507 -3.13 -24.37 3.71
N GLU A 508 -4.33 -24.83 4.07
CA GLU A 508 -4.81 -26.14 3.68
C GLU A 508 -6.09 -26.03 2.87
N GLY A 509 -6.26 -26.94 1.93
CA GLY A 509 -7.53 -27.10 1.23
C GLY A 509 -8.64 -27.54 2.17
N GLY A 510 -9.86 -27.08 1.91
CA GLY A 510 -11.03 -27.48 2.71
C GLY A 510 -11.19 -26.74 4.04
N GLN A 511 -10.34 -25.74 4.36
CA GLN A 511 -10.50 -24.89 5.53
C GLN A 511 -10.75 -23.43 5.14
N VAL A 512 -11.33 -22.67 6.03
CA VAL A 512 -11.46 -21.21 5.92
C VAL A 512 -10.19 -20.57 6.44
N THR A 513 -9.58 -19.73 5.65
CA THR A 513 -8.47 -18.89 6.09
C THR A 513 -8.99 -17.49 6.39
N ARG A 514 -8.87 -17.06 7.65
CA ARG A 514 -9.24 -15.72 8.10
C ARG A 514 -7.98 -14.90 8.32
N ILE A 515 -7.83 -13.81 7.58
CA ILE A 515 -6.67 -12.92 7.71
C ILE A 515 -7.15 -11.57 8.25
N THR A 516 -6.61 -11.17 9.39
CA THR A 516 -6.77 -9.80 9.89
C THR A 516 -5.58 -8.97 9.42
N LEU A 517 -5.85 -7.92 8.66
CA LEU A 517 -4.88 -6.95 8.17
C LEU A 517 -4.88 -5.76 9.10
N ASN A 518 -3.83 -5.57 9.86
CA ASN A 518 -3.67 -4.48 10.82
C ASN A 518 -2.67 -3.46 10.26
N ASN A 519 -3.15 -2.31 9.83
CA ASN A 519 -2.30 -1.28 9.25
C ASN A 519 -1.65 -0.43 10.35
N LEU A 520 -0.34 -0.56 10.52
CA LEU A 520 0.47 0.21 11.48
C LEU A 520 1.20 1.39 10.82
N THR A 521 0.73 1.83 9.67
CA THR A 521 1.31 2.92 8.89
C THR A 521 0.30 4.05 8.67
N MET A 522 0.78 5.18 8.14
CA MET A 522 -0.05 6.34 7.81
C MET A 522 -0.62 6.29 6.39
N MET A 523 -0.34 5.24 5.64
CA MET A 523 -0.75 5.11 4.26
C MET A 523 -1.84 4.06 4.10
N HIS A 524 -2.64 4.21 3.05
CA HIS A 524 -3.54 3.18 2.59
C HIS A 524 -2.75 1.99 2.02
N HIS A 525 -3.24 0.79 2.22
CA HIS A 525 -2.68 -0.42 1.61
C HIS A 525 -3.80 -1.21 0.95
N PRO A 526 -3.99 -1.09 -0.37
CA PRO A 526 -4.82 -2.01 -1.14
C PRO A 526 -4.15 -3.39 -1.17
N MET A 527 -4.75 -4.36 -0.48
CA MET A 527 -4.22 -5.72 -0.36
C MET A 527 -4.94 -6.65 -1.31
N HIS A 528 -4.19 -7.31 -2.19
CA HIS A 528 -4.71 -8.22 -3.20
C HIS A 528 -4.22 -9.64 -2.98
N LEU A 529 -5.15 -10.60 -3.12
CA LEU A 529 -4.87 -12.04 -3.10
C LEU A 529 -5.16 -12.63 -4.49
N HIS A 530 -4.13 -13.16 -5.13
CA HIS A 530 -4.25 -13.85 -6.39
C HIS A 530 -5.08 -15.13 -6.28
N GLY A 531 -5.82 -15.44 -7.33
CA GLY A 531 -6.56 -16.70 -7.49
C GLY A 531 -7.72 -16.93 -6.54
N HIS A 532 -8.08 -15.95 -5.70
CA HIS A 532 -9.15 -16.09 -4.72
C HIS A 532 -10.04 -14.87 -4.66
N PHE A 533 -11.33 -15.11 -4.45
CA PHE A 533 -12.20 -14.11 -3.83
C PHE A 533 -12.25 -14.34 -2.32
N PHE A 534 -12.34 -13.25 -1.59
CA PHE A 534 -12.49 -13.28 -0.15
C PHE A 534 -13.67 -12.42 0.30
N ARG A 535 -14.30 -12.82 1.39
CA ARG A 535 -15.28 -12.00 2.09
C ARG A 535 -14.54 -10.88 2.83
N VAL A 536 -15.01 -9.66 2.70
CA VAL A 536 -14.56 -8.55 3.55
C VAL A 536 -15.52 -8.43 4.72
N ILE A 537 -15.11 -8.88 5.89
CA ILE A 537 -15.97 -8.91 7.08
C ILE A 537 -16.31 -7.50 7.50
N ASN A 538 -17.62 -7.18 7.45
CA ASN A 538 -18.16 -5.89 7.79
C ASN A 538 -19.45 -6.05 8.64
N LYS A 539 -20.14 -4.94 8.93
CA LYS A 539 -21.37 -4.95 9.72
C LYS A 539 -22.52 -5.82 9.14
N ASN A 540 -22.43 -6.20 7.85
CA ASN A 540 -23.46 -7.01 7.20
C ASN A 540 -23.31 -8.51 7.51
N GLY A 541 -22.29 -8.94 8.26
CA GLY A 541 -22.13 -10.30 8.80
C GLY A 541 -22.15 -11.38 7.71
N GLU A 542 -23.20 -12.22 7.69
CA GLU A 542 -23.35 -13.30 6.70
C GLU A 542 -23.43 -12.81 5.25
N TYR A 543 -23.78 -11.54 5.05
CA TYR A 543 -23.89 -10.87 3.74
C TYR A 543 -22.70 -9.95 3.46
N SER A 544 -21.56 -10.19 4.07
CA SER A 544 -20.32 -9.48 3.78
C SER A 544 -19.96 -9.58 2.30
N PRO A 545 -19.48 -8.50 1.64
CA PRO A 545 -19.19 -8.53 0.20
C PRO A 545 -18.01 -9.43 -0.13
N LEU A 546 -18.02 -10.00 -1.33
CA LEU A 546 -16.89 -10.70 -1.93
C LEU A 546 -16.05 -9.68 -2.70
N LYS A 547 -14.74 -9.75 -2.55
CA LYS A 547 -13.76 -8.91 -3.26
C LYS A 547 -12.48 -9.71 -3.51
N HIS A 548 -11.65 -9.24 -4.43
CA HIS A 548 -10.29 -9.76 -4.65
C HIS A 548 -9.22 -8.77 -4.15
N THR A 549 -9.59 -7.53 -3.93
CA THR A 549 -8.72 -6.47 -3.41
C THR A 549 -9.43 -5.72 -2.28
N VAL A 550 -8.71 -5.39 -1.23
CA VAL A 550 -9.27 -4.65 -0.10
C VAL A 550 -8.33 -3.55 0.35
N ASN A 551 -8.82 -2.31 0.39
CA ASN A 551 -8.05 -1.20 0.93
C ASN A 551 -8.07 -1.20 2.45
N VAL A 552 -6.89 -1.27 3.08
CA VAL A 552 -6.73 -1.14 4.53
C VAL A 552 -6.37 0.30 4.86
N PRO A 553 -7.27 1.07 5.47
CA PRO A 553 -7.02 2.49 5.75
C PRO A 553 -5.90 2.69 6.77
N PRO A 554 -5.28 3.88 6.83
CA PRO A 554 -4.25 4.20 7.80
C PRO A 554 -4.70 3.87 9.22
N MET A 555 -3.85 3.20 10.00
CA MET A 555 -4.09 2.78 11.38
C MET A 555 -5.37 1.96 11.59
N GLY A 556 -5.97 1.46 10.51
CA GLY A 556 -7.21 0.66 10.54
C GLY A 556 -6.96 -0.84 10.47
N ASN A 557 -8.02 -1.60 10.73
CA ASN A 557 -8.05 -3.06 10.63
C ASN A 557 -9.10 -3.47 9.61
N VAL A 558 -8.78 -4.46 8.79
CA VAL A 558 -9.73 -5.14 7.91
C VAL A 558 -9.53 -6.64 8.05
N THR A 559 -10.63 -7.38 8.20
CA THR A 559 -10.58 -8.85 8.25
C THR A 559 -11.19 -9.41 6.97
N ILE A 560 -10.46 -10.32 6.34
CA ILE A 560 -10.90 -11.06 5.16
C ILE A 560 -10.96 -12.55 5.44
N GLU A 561 -11.84 -13.24 4.75
CA GLU A 561 -11.99 -14.70 4.83
C GLU A 561 -12.13 -15.30 3.43
N PHE A 562 -11.46 -16.42 3.20
CA PHE A 562 -11.65 -17.22 1.99
C PHE A 562 -11.57 -18.72 2.29
N TYR A 563 -12.25 -19.50 1.47
CA TYR A 563 -12.21 -20.96 1.54
C TYR A 563 -11.07 -21.48 0.67
N GLY A 564 -10.32 -22.44 1.19
CA GLY A 564 -9.18 -23.03 0.49
C GLY A 564 -9.64 -24.02 -0.58
N SER A 565 -9.82 -23.57 -1.83
CA SER A 565 -10.21 -24.39 -2.99
C SER A 565 -9.22 -24.31 -4.15
N GLU A 566 -8.44 -23.25 -4.24
CA GLU A 566 -7.54 -22.97 -5.36
C GLU A 566 -6.11 -23.38 -5.03
N TYR A 567 -5.73 -24.60 -5.38
CA TYR A 567 -4.41 -25.16 -5.05
C TYR A 567 -3.27 -24.50 -5.83
N GLY A 568 -2.12 -24.30 -5.19
CA GLY A 568 -0.93 -23.69 -5.75
C GLY A 568 -0.23 -22.72 -4.81
N ASP A 569 0.71 -21.97 -5.38
CA ASP A 569 1.39 -20.84 -4.74
C ASP A 569 0.79 -19.55 -5.30
N TRP A 570 0.21 -18.73 -4.42
CA TRP A 570 -0.48 -17.51 -4.80
C TRP A 570 0.19 -16.28 -4.18
N PHE A 571 0.32 -15.23 -4.98
CA PHE A 571 0.88 -14.00 -4.48
C PHE A 571 -0.14 -13.22 -3.66
N PHE A 572 0.28 -12.66 -2.53
CA PHE A 572 -0.51 -11.79 -1.67
C PHE A 572 0.30 -10.54 -1.37
N HIS A 573 -0.14 -9.39 -1.85
CA HIS A 573 0.67 -8.19 -1.81
C HIS A 573 -0.13 -6.90 -1.68
N CYS A 574 0.54 -5.83 -1.26
CA CYS A 574 0.02 -4.48 -1.39
C CYS A 574 0.06 -4.07 -2.87
N HIS A 575 -1.05 -3.59 -3.40
CA HIS A 575 -1.13 -3.20 -4.81
C HIS A 575 -0.56 -1.80 -5.11
N ILE A 576 -0.12 -1.02 -4.10
CA ILE A 576 0.80 0.08 -4.37
C ILE A 576 2.09 -0.54 -4.92
N LEU A 577 2.33 -0.37 -6.22
CA LEU A 577 3.41 -1.05 -6.96
C LEU A 577 4.78 -0.87 -6.30
N TYR A 578 5.08 0.35 -5.84
CA TYR A 578 6.36 0.65 -5.19
C TYR A 578 6.47 0.06 -3.77
N HIS A 579 5.35 -0.16 -3.06
CA HIS A 579 5.33 -0.89 -1.78
C HIS A 579 5.61 -2.38 -1.99
N MET A 580 4.96 -2.99 -2.99
CA MET A 580 5.20 -4.37 -3.39
C MET A 580 6.68 -4.59 -3.74
N MET A 581 7.23 -3.75 -4.63
CA MET A 581 8.64 -3.78 -5.04
C MET A 581 9.62 -3.46 -3.91
N SER A 582 9.14 -2.92 -2.81
CA SER A 582 9.93 -2.63 -1.61
C SER A 582 9.72 -3.62 -0.48
N GLY A 583 8.99 -4.74 -0.76
CA GLY A 583 8.92 -5.91 0.11
C GLY A 583 7.55 -6.23 0.73
N MET A 584 6.47 -5.43 0.47
CA MET A 584 5.14 -5.69 1.05
C MET A 584 4.40 -6.77 0.26
N ALA A 585 4.89 -7.97 0.32
CA ALA A 585 4.29 -9.15 -0.31
C ALA A 585 4.55 -10.43 0.49
N ARG A 586 3.73 -11.46 0.24
CA ARG A 586 3.83 -12.83 0.76
C ARG A 586 3.44 -13.82 -0.35
N VAL A 587 3.82 -15.07 -0.16
CA VAL A 587 3.29 -16.19 -0.92
C VAL A 587 2.39 -17.01 -0.02
N ILE A 588 1.11 -17.12 -0.36
CA ILE A 588 0.16 -18.05 0.25
C ILE A 588 0.27 -19.37 -0.51
N SER A 589 0.48 -20.47 0.20
CA SER A 589 0.84 -21.76 -0.40
C SER A 589 0.00 -22.88 0.17
N TYR A 590 -0.56 -23.69 -0.71
CA TYR A 590 -1.19 -24.96 -0.36
C TYR A 590 -0.19 -26.11 -0.22
N ASP A 591 1.11 -25.81 -0.28
CA ASP A 591 2.20 -26.79 -0.19
C ASP A 591 2.12 -27.89 -1.27
N THR A 592 1.54 -27.58 -2.40
CA THR A 592 1.44 -28.46 -3.56
C THR A 592 2.69 -28.35 -4.45
N PRO A 593 3.06 -29.39 -5.19
CA PRO A 593 4.15 -29.32 -6.15
C PRO A 593 3.90 -28.22 -7.19
N ARG A 594 4.95 -27.45 -7.52
CA ARG A 594 4.88 -26.48 -8.61
C ARG A 594 4.68 -27.18 -9.95
N ASP A 595 4.00 -26.50 -10.86
CA ASP A 595 3.87 -26.98 -12.24
C ASP A 595 5.25 -27.29 -12.86
N THR A 596 5.36 -28.40 -13.55
CA THR A 596 6.63 -28.87 -14.15
C THR A 596 7.17 -27.91 -15.20
N ARG A 597 6.30 -27.13 -15.86
CA ARG A 597 6.66 -26.06 -16.81
C ARG A 597 7.44 -24.92 -16.14
N MET A 598 7.37 -24.80 -14.82
CA MET A 598 8.14 -23.84 -14.03
C MET A 598 9.57 -24.31 -13.70
N LYS A 599 9.98 -25.49 -14.19
CA LYS A 599 11.36 -25.96 -14.05
C LYS A 599 12.29 -25.00 -14.81
N GLY A 600 13.27 -24.45 -14.10
CA GLY A 600 14.20 -23.45 -14.65
C GLY A 600 13.85 -21.99 -14.35
N PHE A 601 12.71 -21.75 -13.70
CA PHE A 601 12.28 -20.41 -13.27
C PHE A 601 12.12 -20.38 -11.74
N PRO A 602 13.23 -20.25 -10.97
CA PRO A 602 13.19 -20.35 -9.52
C PRO A 602 12.52 -19.12 -8.88
N VAL A 603 11.79 -19.31 -7.79
CA VAL A 603 11.13 -18.24 -7.02
C VAL A 603 12.16 -17.24 -6.45
N SER A 604 13.41 -17.64 -6.31
CA SER A 604 14.49 -16.75 -5.86
C SER A 604 14.70 -15.53 -6.75
N GLU A 605 14.35 -15.60 -8.04
CA GLU A 605 14.42 -14.43 -8.94
C GLU A 605 13.36 -13.37 -8.56
N LEU A 606 12.10 -13.78 -8.34
CA LEU A 606 11.05 -12.89 -7.84
C LEU A 606 11.45 -12.24 -6.52
N VAL A 607 12.02 -13.03 -5.62
CA VAL A 607 12.47 -12.55 -4.31
C VAL A 607 13.63 -11.57 -4.46
N ALA A 608 14.59 -11.84 -5.36
CA ALA A 608 15.73 -10.99 -5.64
C ALA A 608 15.33 -9.61 -6.20
N GLU A 609 14.24 -9.53 -6.97
CA GLU A 609 13.71 -8.26 -7.48
C GLU A 609 13.39 -7.26 -6.37
N THR A 610 12.88 -7.71 -5.23
CA THR A 610 12.52 -6.85 -4.10
C THR A 610 13.72 -6.48 -3.22
N ASN A 611 14.91 -7.05 -3.49
CA ASN A 611 16.15 -6.83 -2.71
C ASN A 611 17.31 -6.35 -3.56
N ARG A 612 17.06 -5.66 -4.66
CA ARG A 612 18.10 -5.09 -5.52
C ARG A 612 18.88 -3.99 -4.82
N TYR A 613 20.12 -3.80 -5.24
CA TYR A 613 20.90 -2.62 -4.89
C TYR A 613 20.44 -1.40 -5.69
N TYR A 614 20.24 -0.31 -4.97
CA TYR A 614 20.01 1.02 -5.54
C TYR A 614 21.17 1.93 -5.17
N SER A 615 21.66 2.70 -6.14
CA SER A 615 22.77 3.63 -5.92
C SER A 615 22.35 5.06 -6.19
N TRP A 616 22.91 5.97 -5.42
CA TRP A 616 22.76 7.40 -5.58
C TRP A 616 24.03 8.11 -5.10
N GLY A 617 24.20 9.37 -5.54
CA GLY A 617 25.30 10.18 -5.13
C GLY A 617 24.91 11.63 -4.89
N MET A 618 25.82 12.37 -4.24
CA MET A 618 25.74 13.80 -4.03
C MET A 618 27.14 14.40 -4.18
N VAL A 619 27.20 15.55 -4.84
CA VAL A 619 28.39 16.41 -4.90
C VAL A 619 28.00 17.77 -4.40
N ASP A 620 28.73 18.25 -3.42
CA ASP A 620 28.70 19.65 -2.96
C ASP A 620 29.90 20.38 -3.50
N ALA A 621 29.67 21.48 -4.24
CA ALA A 621 30.72 22.37 -4.76
C ALA A 621 30.49 23.76 -4.17
N ALA A 622 31.19 24.01 -3.08
CA ALA A 622 31.09 25.26 -2.34
C ALA A 622 32.39 26.06 -2.38
N SER A 623 32.32 27.37 -2.04
CA SER A 623 33.46 28.28 -2.04
C SER A 623 34.50 27.98 -0.95
N HIS A 624 34.17 27.13 0.03
CA HIS A 624 35.04 26.78 1.17
C HIS A 624 35.41 25.29 1.19
N PHE A 625 34.61 24.39 0.53
CA PHE A 625 34.92 22.97 0.38
C PHE A 625 34.24 22.35 -0.84
N THR A 626 34.68 21.16 -1.18
CA THR A 626 33.96 20.23 -2.09
C THR A 626 33.76 18.90 -1.39
N ALA A 627 32.57 18.31 -1.51
CA ALA A 627 32.27 16.98 -0.97
C ALA A 627 31.68 16.06 -2.04
N LEU A 628 32.01 14.78 -1.91
CA LEU A 628 31.41 13.69 -2.68
C LEU A 628 30.84 12.67 -1.70
N GLN A 629 29.62 12.24 -1.95
CA GLN A 629 29.01 11.13 -1.23
C GLN A 629 28.40 10.15 -2.24
N LEU A 630 28.74 8.87 -2.14
CA LEU A 630 28.18 7.78 -2.93
C LEU A 630 27.63 6.73 -2.00
N THR A 631 26.43 6.24 -2.29
CA THR A 631 25.76 5.19 -1.54
C THR A 631 25.22 4.13 -2.48
N ALA A 632 25.42 2.86 -2.14
CA ALA A 632 24.75 1.73 -2.76
C ALA A 632 24.10 0.88 -1.65
N SER A 633 22.79 0.71 -1.69
CA SER A 633 22.04 0.06 -0.61
C SER A 633 20.98 -0.89 -1.14
N ASN A 634 20.84 -2.03 -0.46
CA ASN A 634 19.70 -2.93 -0.57
C ASN A 634 18.94 -3.01 0.77
N LEU A 635 18.18 -4.05 0.99
CA LEU A 635 17.38 -4.23 2.20
C LEU A 635 18.24 -4.19 3.49
N ARG A 636 19.40 -4.87 3.51
CA ARG A 636 20.25 -5.03 4.70
C ARG A 636 21.62 -4.42 4.58
N ASN A 637 22.15 -4.31 3.39
CA ASN A 637 23.55 -3.95 3.18
C ASN A 637 23.63 -2.58 2.53
N GLN A 638 24.62 -1.80 2.94
CA GLN A 638 24.90 -0.49 2.39
C GLN A 638 26.41 -0.28 2.29
N PHE A 639 26.85 0.25 1.16
CA PHE A 639 28.20 0.70 0.92
C PHE A 639 28.16 2.22 0.80
N ASN A 640 29.05 2.91 1.49
CA ASN A 640 29.22 4.34 1.36
C ASN A 640 30.65 4.67 1.04
N VAL A 641 30.80 5.69 0.21
CA VAL A 641 32.06 6.41 -0.02
C VAL A 641 31.78 7.87 0.21
N SER A 642 32.52 8.51 1.09
CA SER A 642 32.49 9.94 1.30
C SER A 642 33.87 10.52 1.16
N MET A 643 33.98 11.75 0.66
CA MET A 643 35.18 12.53 0.56
C MET A 643 34.82 13.98 0.74
N GLU A 644 35.55 14.68 1.64
CA GLU A 644 35.47 16.12 1.87
C GLU A 644 36.84 16.73 1.63
N TYR A 645 36.88 17.81 0.84
CA TYR A 645 38.09 18.54 0.53
C TYR A 645 37.86 20.02 0.77
N GLY A 646 38.52 20.59 1.77
CA GLY A 646 38.58 22.01 2.03
C GLY A 646 39.66 22.70 1.20
N TRP A 647 39.41 23.92 0.72
CA TRP A 647 40.36 24.70 -0.05
C TRP A 647 41.61 25.13 0.75
N ASN A 648 41.50 24.95 2.09
CA ASN A 648 42.65 25.08 3.00
C ASN A 648 43.48 23.78 3.09
N LYS A 649 43.38 22.88 2.10
CA LYS A 649 44.08 21.58 2.00
C LYS A 649 43.71 20.52 3.06
N ASN A 650 42.57 20.67 3.70
CA ASN A 650 42.07 19.59 4.53
C ASN A 650 41.32 18.57 3.67
N LEU A 651 41.67 17.30 3.81
CA LEU A 651 41.02 16.18 3.12
C LEU A 651 40.62 15.12 4.14
N GLU A 652 39.37 14.69 4.07
CA GLU A 652 38.89 13.52 4.75
C GLU A 652 38.16 12.61 3.76
N GLY A 653 38.47 11.33 3.75
CA GLY A 653 37.84 10.32 2.92
C GLY A 653 37.46 9.09 3.75
N GLU A 654 36.28 8.53 3.51
CA GLU A 654 35.82 7.34 4.22
C GLU A 654 35.16 6.35 3.25
N VAL A 655 35.46 5.07 3.42
CA VAL A 655 34.75 3.97 2.77
C VAL A 655 34.23 3.01 3.83
N THR A 656 32.91 2.77 3.85
CA THR A 656 32.29 1.88 4.82
C THR A 656 31.39 0.84 4.17
N TYR A 657 31.37 -0.35 4.77
CA TYR A 657 30.33 -1.35 4.63
C TYR A 657 29.49 -1.34 5.89
N GLU A 658 28.17 -1.26 5.70
CA GLU A 658 27.16 -1.18 6.77
C GLU A 658 26.14 -2.30 6.64
N ARG A 659 25.73 -2.86 7.76
CA ARG A 659 24.66 -3.85 7.82
C ARG A 659 23.56 -3.41 8.79
N TYR A 660 22.35 -3.26 8.26
CA TYR A 660 21.18 -2.96 9.05
C TYR A 660 20.76 -4.15 9.89
N LEU A 661 20.72 -3.97 11.21
CA LEU A 661 20.16 -4.93 12.14
C LEU A 661 18.63 -4.81 12.15
N HIS A 662 18.12 -3.60 12.20
CA HIS A 662 16.72 -3.24 11.99
C HIS A 662 16.62 -1.85 11.33
N ASP A 663 15.43 -1.34 11.09
CA ASP A 663 15.18 -0.08 10.38
C ASP A 663 16.06 1.10 10.78
N TYR A 664 16.37 1.21 12.07
CA TYR A 664 16.99 2.40 12.65
C TYR A 664 18.42 2.17 13.11
N LEU A 665 18.90 0.92 13.17
CA LEU A 665 20.22 0.57 13.68
C LEU A 665 21.01 -0.22 12.63
N ARG A 666 22.22 0.24 12.35
CA ARG A 666 23.20 -0.48 11.54
C ARG A 666 24.55 -0.52 12.24
N VAL A 667 25.25 -1.62 12.03
CA VAL A 667 26.68 -1.76 12.39
C VAL A 667 27.48 -1.52 11.13
N PHE A 668 28.69 -0.99 11.29
CA PHE A 668 29.57 -0.75 10.15
C PHE A 668 31.04 -1.01 10.48
N GLY A 669 31.80 -1.23 9.42
CA GLY A 669 33.25 -1.22 9.44
C GLY A 669 33.77 -0.58 8.17
N GLY A 670 34.94 0.01 8.24
CA GLY A 670 35.49 0.73 7.11
C GLY A 670 36.89 1.26 7.34
N VAL A 671 37.28 2.12 6.44
CA VAL A 671 38.60 2.79 6.45
C VAL A 671 38.36 4.29 6.30
N ASN A 672 39.03 5.07 7.14
CA ASN A 672 39.09 6.53 7.06
C ASN A 672 40.52 6.97 6.67
N ILE A 673 40.62 8.00 5.83
CA ILE A 673 41.87 8.64 5.41
C ILE A 673 41.69 10.11 5.69
N GLU A 674 42.61 10.72 6.47
CA GLU A 674 42.62 12.11 6.82
C GLU A 674 44.04 12.70 6.72
N ASN A 675 44.22 14.01 6.53
CA ASN A 675 45.51 14.63 6.67
C ASN A 675 46.07 14.33 8.06
N GLU A 676 47.36 14.02 8.15
CA GLU A 676 48.05 13.88 9.42
C GLU A 676 48.35 15.26 10.08
N LYS A 677 48.63 16.25 9.25
CA LYS A 677 48.80 17.65 9.65
C LYS A 677 47.78 18.52 8.95
N GLU A 678 47.17 19.44 9.69
CA GLU A 678 46.26 20.42 9.12
C GLU A 678 46.97 21.22 8.00
N ASP A 679 46.22 21.58 7.00
CA ASP A 679 46.66 22.40 5.84
C ASP A 679 47.86 21.83 5.03
N SER A 680 48.17 20.53 5.15
CA SER A 680 49.26 19.86 4.43
C SER A 680 48.83 18.54 3.80
N PHE A 681 49.35 18.23 2.59
CA PHE A 681 49.24 16.95 1.93
C PHE A 681 50.53 16.13 2.00
N ASP A 682 51.46 16.48 2.85
CA ASP A 682 52.74 15.78 2.95
C ASP A 682 52.61 14.37 3.48
N THR A 683 51.64 14.16 4.41
CA THR A 683 51.35 12.87 5.01
C THR A 683 49.86 12.68 5.23
N PHE A 684 49.40 11.43 5.02
CA PHE A 684 48.03 11.01 5.28
C PHE A 684 48.01 9.94 6.32
N LYS A 685 47.05 10.04 7.20
CA LYS A 685 46.73 9.04 8.21
C LYS A 685 45.59 8.18 7.74
N THR A 686 45.80 6.84 7.78
CA THR A 686 44.78 5.89 7.45
C THR A 686 44.42 5.08 8.69
N THR A 687 43.13 5.05 9.01
CA THR A 687 42.61 4.33 10.19
C THR A 687 41.47 3.38 9.79
N ALA A 688 41.49 2.18 10.38
CA ALA A 688 40.35 1.30 10.33
C ALA A 688 39.33 1.73 11.39
N VAL A 689 38.03 1.71 11.01
CA VAL A 689 36.96 2.14 11.90
C VAL A 689 35.88 1.08 12.01
N VAL A 690 35.30 0.93 13.18
CA VAL A 690 34.10 0.10 13.44
C VAL A 690 33.13 0.87 14.31
N GLY A 691 31.85 0.65 14.14
CA GLY A 691 30.87 1.39 14.92
C GLY A 691 29.42 1.06 14.62
N ILE A 692 28.58 1.91 15.14
CA ILE A 692 27.12 1.85 14.95
C ILE A 692 26.63 3.21 14.42
N ARG A 693 25.60 3.15 13.53
CA ARG A 693 24.80 4.30 13.12
C ARG A 693 23.36 4.06 13.51
N TYR A 694 22.78 5.03 14.18
CA TYR A 694 21.45 4.91 14.74
C TYR A 694 20.60 6.15 14.47
N LEU A 695 19.41 5.92 13.90
CA LEU A 695 18.41 6.99 13.83
C LEU A 695 17.69 7.09 15.16
N THR A 696 18.00 8.10 15.93
CA THR A 696 17.43 8.31 17.28
C THR A 696 15.97 8.76 17.20
N PRO A 697 15.19 8.71 18.29
CA PRO A 697 13.99 9.54 18.42
C PRO A 697 14.31 10.99 18.05
N TYR A 698 13.30 11.69 17.52
CA TYR A 698 13.44 13.05 16.97
C TYR A 698 14.32 13.15 15.73
N LEU A 699 14.60 12.01 15.05
CA LEU A 699 15.24 11.95 13.73
C LEU A 699 16.68 12.51 13.69
N PHE A 700 17.45 12.42 14.77
CA PHE A 700 18.88 12.67 14.70
C PHE A 700 19.63 11.42 14.23
N ASN A 701 20.57 11.62 13.32
CA ASN A 701 21.51 10.59 12.91
C ASN A 701 22.66 10.56 13.90
N LEU A 702 22.76 9.52 14.70
CA LEU A 702 23.85 9.24 15.62
C LEU A 702 24.85 8.32 14.93
N ASP A 703 26.13 8.67 15.00
CA ASP A 703 27.28 7.82 14.65
C ASP A 703 28.16 7.68 15.88
N ALA A 704 28.42 6.47 16.30
CA ALA A 704 29.29 6.16 17.40
C ALA A 704 30.28 5.09 16.96
N ARG A 705 31.57 5.40 16.99
CA ARG A 705 32.62 4.56 16.44
C ARG A 705 33.91 4.60 17.25
N ILE A 706 34.78 3.65 16.99
CA ILE A 706 36.16 3.59 17.48
C ILE A 706 37.07 3.21 16.31
N ASP A 707 38.25 3.78 16.25
CA ASP A 707 39.26 3.43 15.28
C ASP A 707 40.32 2.45 15.84
N ASN A 708 41.25 2.03 15.00
CA ASN A 708 42.31 1.10 15.40
C ASN A 708 43.34 1.71 16.35
N GLU A 709 43.31 3.03 16.60
CA GLU A 709 44.09 3.72 17.62
C GLU A 709 43.31 3.86 18.94
N LEU A 710 42.17 3.17 19.07
CA LEU A 710 41.27 3.15 20.21
C LEU A 710 40.72 4.57 20.57
N ARG A 711 40.53 5.44 19.55
CA ARG A 711 39.96 6.77 19.72
C ARG A 711 38.46 6.69 19.48
N PRO A 712 37.63 6.85 20.51
CA PRO A 712 36.20 6.92 20.34
C PRO A 712 35.80 8.25 19.67
N ARG A 713 34.78 8.15 18.77
CA ARG A 713 34.17 9.26 18.08
C ARG A 713 32.66 9.15 18.19
N ILE A 714 31.99 10.25 18.50
CA ILE A 714 30.55 10.34 18.53
C ILE A 714 30.10 11.54 17.68
N ALA A 715 29.14 11.34 16.79
CA ALA A 715 28.60 12.41 15.97
C ALA A 715 27.07 12.40 15.95
N LEU A 716 26.50 13.59 15.82
CA LEU A 716 25.06 13.81 15.76
C LEU A 716 24.74 14.84 14.69
N GLY A 717 23.84 14.49 13.75
CA GLY A 717 23.43 15.38 12.68
C GLY A 717 21.94 15.32 12.40
N ARG A 718 21.39 16.43 11.92
CA ARG A 718 19.99 16.52 11.48
C ARG A 718 19.78 17.65 10.49
N SER A 719 18.82 17.43 9.55
CA SER A 719 18.26 18.46 8.68
C SER A 719 16.76 18.59 8.94
N VAL A 720 16.22 19.81 8.90
CA VAL A 720 14.81 20.12 9.15
C VAL A 720 14.31 21.10 8.11
N MET A 721 13.22 20.76 7.42
CA MET A 721 12.53 21.67 6.50
C MET A 721 11.76 22.74 7.28
N VAL A 722 12.21 23.99 7.17
CA VAL A 722 11.58 25.15 7.83
C VAL A 722 10.50 25.78 6.96
N PHE A 723 10.78 25.97 5.66
CA PHE A 723 9.84 26.42 4.63
C PHE A 723 9.82 25.40 3.49
N PRO A 724 8.81 25.39 2.63
CA PRO A 724 8.85 24.55 1.44
C PRO A 724 10.13 24.79 0.64
N LYS A 725 10.89 23.73 0.33
CA LYS A 725 12.21 23.76 -0.36
C LYS A 725 13.37 24.33 0.46
N PHE A 726 13.15 24.83 1.67
CA PHE A 726 14.18 25.44 2.49
C PHE A 726 14.37 24.65 3.77
N SER A 727 15.58 24.14 3.98
CA SER A 727 15.97 23.35 5.14
C SER A 727 17.13 24.00 5.89
N VAL A 728 17.19 23.75 7.19
CA VAL A 728 18.32 24.06 8.06
C VAL A 728 18.93 22.75 8.50
N PHE A 729 20.23 22.65 8.47
CA PHE A 729 20.95 21.47 8.93
C PHE A 729 22.04 21.84 9.94
N GLY A 730 22.39 20.86 10.77
CA GLY A 730 23.50 20.95 11.71
C GLY A 730 24.13 19.59 11.92
N TYR A 731 25.41 19.59 12.16
CA TYR A 731 26.23 18.43 12.45
C TYR A 731 27.21 18.78 13.57
N TYR A 732 27.44 17.85 14.49
CA TYR A 732 28.43 17.97 15.56
C TYR A 732 29.10 16.62 15.77
N GLU A 733 30.42 16.61 15.88
CA GLU A 733 31.25 15.45 16.13
C GLU A 733 32.25 15.76 17.23
N TYR A 734 32.48 14.78 18.12
CA TYR A 734 33.47 14.78 19.16
C TYR A 734 34.32 13.53 19.05
N LYS A 735 35.65 13.73 18.93
CA LYS A 735 36.68 12.69 18.89
C LYS A 735 37.56 12.83 20.13
N LEU A 736 37.85 11.73 20.80
CA LEU A 736 38.63 11.67 22.01
C LEU A 736 39.81 10.73 21.80
N ASP A 737 41.03 11.19 22.19
CA ASP A 737 42.23 10.36 22.27
C ASP A 737 42.70 10.29 23.73
N LEU A 738 42.74 9.06 24.28
CA LEU A 738 43.14 8.76 25.64
C LEU A 738 44.61 8.31 25.75
N GLY A 739 45.37 8.41 24.68
CA GLY A 739 46.75 7.97 24.66
C GLY A 739 46.95 6.47 24.83
N LEU A 740 45.95 5.66 24.43
CA LEU A 740 46.02 4.21 24.61
C LEU A 740 46.94 3.52 23.61
N VAL A 741 47.18 4.13 22.47
CA VAL A 741 48.03 3.61 21.39
C VAL A 741 49.14 4.62 21.04
N ASN A 742 48.81 5.90 20.97
CA ASN A 742 49.74 6.97 20.60
C ASN A 742 50.15 7.78 21.85
N ASP A 743 51.39 8.29 21.85
CA ASP A 743 51.84 9.19 22.89
C ASP A 743 51.06 10.51 22.84
N LEU A 744 50.53 10.93 23.98
CA LEU A 744 49.88 12.23 24.14
C LEU A 744 50.92 13.35 24.32
N PRO A 745 50.59 14.61 23.98
CA PRO A 745 51.43 15.75 24.33
C PRO A 745 51.74 15.78 25.82
N VAL A 746 52.99 16.26 26.15
CA VAL A 746 53.48 16.30 27.53
C VAL A 746 52.49 17.01 28.47
N ALA A 747 52.18 16.38 29.60
CA ALA A 747 51.27 16.86 30.63
C ALA A 747 49.76 16.86 30.23
N LYS A 748 49.33 16.03 29.31
CA LYS A 748 47.89 15.80 29.01
C LYS A 748 47.52 14.37 29.31
N ASP A 749 46.38 14.17 29.97
CA ASP A 749 45.76 12.84 30.18
C ASP A 749 44.89 12.41 29.00
N TYR A 750 44.46 13.34 28.13
CA TYR A 750 43.72 13.13 26.91
C TYR A 750 43.85 14.31 25.95
N THR A 751 43.56 14.07 24.70
CA THR A 751 43.28 15.13 23.71
C THR A 751 41.89 14.95 23.11
N SER A 752 41.26 16.05 22.73
CA SER A 752 39.97 16.00 22.06
C SER A 752 39.93 16.94 20.86
N ASP A 753 39.16 16.53 19.85
CA ASP A 753 38.90 17.32 18.67
C ASP A 753 37.39 17.42 18.43
N THR A 754 36.92 18.53 17.90
CA THR A 754 35.52 18.78 17.61
C THR A 754 35.35 19.27 16.20
N VAL A 755 34.43 18.63 15.47
CA VAL A 755 33.98 19.06 14.16
C VAL A 755 32.53 19.47 14.25
N TRP A 756 32.18 20.65 13.76
CA TRP A 756 30.79 21.07 13.69
C TRP A 756 30.54 21.91 12.45
N SER A 757 29.35 21.72 11.91
CA SER A 757 28.88 22.54 10.81
C SER A 757 27.39 22.86 10.99
N ALA A 758 27.00 24.02 10.45
CA ALA A 758 25.62 24.44 10.38
C ALA A 758 25.37 25.16 9.06
N GLY A 759 24.18 25.02 8.52
CA GLY A 759 23.90 25.64 7.23
C GLY A 759 22.43 25.61 6.86
N VAL A 760 22.19 26.19 5.68
CA VAL A 760 20.90 26.25 5.04
C VAL A 760 21.00 25.70 3.63
N GLU A 761 19.89 25.13 3.15
CA GLU A 761 19.77 24.58 1.82
C GLU A 761 18.46 25.01 1.18
N TYR A 762 18.46 25.42 -0.08
CA TYR A 762 17.29 25.70 -0.88
C TYR A 762 17.25 24.82 -2.13
N MET A 763 16.22 23.98 -2.26
CA MET A 763 16.05 23.03 -3.35
C MET A 763 15.39 23.69 -4.56
N PHE A 764 16.07 23.73 -5.70
CA PHE A 764 15.49 24.09 -7.00
C PHE A 764 14.74 22.91 -7.62
N SER A 765 15.32 21.72 -7.51
CA SER A 765 14.77 20.45 -8.03
C SER A 765 15.14 19.31 -7.07
N LYS A 766 14.68 18.09 -7.39
CA LYS A 766 15.10 16.88 -6.65
C LYS A 766 16.61 16.61 -6.72
N ASN A 767 17.29 17.18 -7.72
CA ASN A 767 18.68 16.91 -8.02
C ASN A 767 19.60 18.12 -7.79
N VAL A 768 19.08 19.35 -7.67
CA VAL A 768 19.89 20.56 -7.56
C VAL A 768 19.39 21.44 -6.45
N SER A 769 20.29 21.88 -5.58
CA SER A 769 20.04 22.86 -4.53
C SER A 769 21.22 23.83 -4.41
N VAL A 770 20.96 24.98 -3.81
CA VAL A 770 21.98 25.92 -3.34
C VAL A 770 22.10 25.79 -1.83
N MET A 771 23.32 25.84 -1.34
CA MET A 771 23.62 25.77 0.10
C MET A 771 24.48 26.92 0.55
N GLY A 772 24.32 27.32 1.82
CA GLY A 772 25.24 28.18 2.55
C GLY A 772 25.54 27.57 3.90
N SER A 773 26.80 27.45 4.27
CA SER A 773 27.20 26.78 5.51
C SER A 773 28.45 27.41 6.12
N TYR A 774 28.59 27.09 7.40
CA TYR A 774 29.84 27.25 8.13
C TYR A 774 30.28 25.89 8.62
N ASP A 775 31.56 25.57 8.43
CA ASP A 775 32.22 24.39 9.00
C ASP A 775 33.47 24.86 9.73
N ASN A 776 33.70 24.41 10.96
CA ASN A 776 34.86 24.90 11.74
C ASN A 776 36.21 24.50 11.13
N ARG A 777 36.27 23.51 10.25
CA ARG A 777 37.47 23.08 9.52
C ARG A 777 37.69 23.92 8.24
N PHE A 778 36.60 24.33 7.56
CA PHE A 778 36.66 24.91 6.22
C PHE A 778 36.22 26.38 6.15
N GLY A 779 35.62 26.90 7.23
CA GLY A 779 35.11 28.29 7.28
C GLY A 779 33.70 28.44 6.71
N ALA A 780 33.33 29.69 6.38
CA ALA A 780 32.03 30.06 5.84
C ALA A 780 32.04 30.09 4.32
N GLY A 781 30.94 29.65 3.70
CA GLY A 781 30.81 29.75 2.26
C GLY A 781 29.46 29.29 1.75
N GLY A 782 29.33 29.29 0.43
CA GLY A 782 28.12 28.83 -0.23
C GLY A 782 28.42 28.16 -1.56
N GLY A 783 27.48 27.39 -2.06
CA GLY A 783 27.68 26.62 -3.29
C GLY A 783 26.46 25.88 -3.78
N LEU A 784 26.70 24.97 -4.70
CA LEU A 784 25.70 24.10 -5.28
C LEU A 784 25.85 22.68 -4.75
N SER A 785 24.71 22.05 -4.49
CA SER A 785 24.62 20.61 -4.20
C SER A 785 23.89 19.92 -5.35
N VAL A 786 24.54 18.91 -5.93
CA VAL A 786 23.98 18.12 -7.04
C VAL A 786 23.82 16.68 -6.60
N ARG A 787 22.59 16.16 -6.72
CA ARG A 787 22.21 14.76 -6.41
C ARG A 787 21.91 13.99 -7.69
N PHE A 788 22.38 12.76 -7.81
CA PHE A 788 22.19 11.92 -8.99
C PHE A 788 21.91 10.44 -8.65
#